data_863f4dda25c6a8d156758286468c516e
#
_entry.id   863f4dda25c6a8d156758286468c516e
#
_cell.length_a   1.000
_cell.length_b   1.000
_cell.length_c   1.000
_cell.angle_alpha   90.00
_cell.angle_beta   90.00
_cell.angle_gamma   90.00
#
_symmetry.space_group_name_H-M   'P 1'
#
loop_
_entity.id
_entity.type
_entity.pdbx_description
1 polymer ?
#
loop_
_entity_poly.entity_id
_entity_poly.type
_entity_poly.pdbx_seq_one_letter_code
_entity_poly.pdbx_strand_id
1 'polypeptide(L)'
;MKQLHEFTSKFLFSAILTVAIFCTLTCRVEAQRITGRNITRPLTGADTVKPRLPNATAPRVIANTADTKAISDSSRLNNDSLPLRTDTFSLKLSKDTLDAPVNYAADDSAVVLIADKRIILYGKTKTEYKDINLTAPQVELDQQSQVLTAYNHKDSTGQVTEEAHFVQGENSFTSDTIRYNFKTQKGFTINTITQQGEMFVHGAQVKKVDEKVTFVKNGLFTTCNLDEPHFAFKAERIKVVNQKLAVSGPAHPEFEGVPVPVILPFGFFPLSQGRHSGLLPPQFETNDQFGIGLTNLGYYKVMNNYWDVKVYGNIYSYGGWSANINPTYRKRYRYSGAFNFGLQRTKFNFKGDPDYFTNKSYTLTWNHQVDSRARPGTTFSASVNASSTSYNKYVSNNPMQNYNNLLGSSIAYSKTWTSQGAKSNNYNLTVSANHNQNNQTGLVSLSLPDIGFSVSTMYPFQKAESVGSKKWYEQLGIGYNGNFRNQLAFYDSAFKLRNLIDTLQWGARHSIPITLSLPPILGGAVVVSPSISYSQVWINQKFQRTWNNTTKKIDTTVTKGFYMDHQSSMGISFNTALYGTYQFKKSKIYAIRHVIRPSISLNYQPDLSGKHFYTTQVDTSGYTARFSEFEGALYTGFGEGRYGGMSFQLDNNLEMKLRPKKSKESTDTTGEKPDYKKIRLIDGYGFSTSYNFFADSMKLAPFQMYFRTNLFDKINISANATMDPYQTDSRGRSINKYAWSSGKFKPGRITTGSVSLSTNFQSKPRDDKKEKQKQQQLNALKGDPTLIGDQQRLLDYMRQNPSEFVDFNIPWSFNLSYSLYFREQFKSDYSGFEKIFTSTANFSGNFSLTPKWMFSVNGYYDIDTRSLQTFQMSISREMHCWQMSINVTPIGPYRYFNFTINPKSGILQDLRINRTRSFYTGY
;
A
#
# COMPACT_ATOMS: atom_id res chain seq x y z
N MET A 1 -7.29 39.53 14.35
CA MET A 1 -7.32 39.24 12.91
C MET A 1 -6.05 39.63 12.15
N LYS A 2 -5.45 40.81 12.38
CA LYS A 2 -4.15 41.18 11.75
C LYS A 2 -2.99 40.26 12.14
N GLN A 3 -2.93 39.80 13.38
CA GLN A 3 -1.85 38.92 13.85
C GLN A 3 -1.94 37.47 13.24
N LEU A 4 -3.15 37.00 12.90
CA LEU A 4 -3.33 35.68 12.28
C LEU A 4 -2.89 35.70 10.80
N HIS A 5 -3.04 36.85 10.13
CA HIS A 5 -2.63 37.02 8.73
C HIS A 5 -1.10 37.13 8.59
N GLU A 6 -0.44 37.78 9.54
CA GLU A 6 1.03 37.85 9.58
C GLU A 6 1.65 36.50 9.93
N PHE A 7 0.98 35.71 10.76
CA PHE A 7 1.46 34.40 11.22
C PHE A 7 1.44 33.38 10.09
N THR A 8 0.32 33.27 9.37
CA THR A 8 0.22 32.34 8.21
C THR A 8 1.22 32.71 7.12
N SER A 9 1.46 34.00 6.90
CA SER A 9 2.45 34.49 5.95
C SER A 9 3.90 34.16 6.39
N LYS A 10 4.25 34.34 7.65
CA LYS A 10 5.59 34.05 8.16
C LYS A 10 5.89 32.57 8.32
N PHE A 11 4.90 31.75 8.68
CA PHE A 11 5.05 30.30 8.76
C PHE A 11 5.15 29.67 7.36
N LEU A 12 4.30 30.12 6.44
CA LEU A 12 4.41 29.72 5.04
C LEU A 12 5.75 30.12 4.43
N PHE A 13 6.22 31.33 4.74
CA PHE A 13 7.50 31.84 4.27
C PHE A 13 8.69 31.09 4.89
N SER A 14 8.62 30.74 6.17
CA SER A 14 9.65 29.96 6.85
C SER A 14 9.66 28.50 6.36
N ALA A 15 8.51 27.87 6.16
CA ALA A 15 8.41 26.52 5.62
C ALA A 15 8.86 26.46 4.14
N ILE A 16 8.50 27.47 3.35
CA ILE A 16 8.94 27.60 1.96
C ILE A 16 10.44 27.92 1.91
N LEU A 17 10.96 28.75 2.82
CA LEU A 17 12.37 29.08 2.93
C LEU A 17 13.20 27.84 3.34
N THR A 18 12.71 27.02 4.28
CA THR A 18 13.39 25.78 4.68
C THR A 18 13.40 24.75 3.55
N VAL A 19 12.29 24.61 2.84
CA VAL A 19 12.20 23.76 1.63
C VAL A 19 13.08 24.32 0.51
N ALA A 20 13.11 25.62 0.32
CA ALA A 20 13.96 26.27 -0.69
C ALA A 20 15.46 26.13 -0.35
N ILE A 21 15.84 26.27 0.93
CA ILE A 21 17.23 26.04 1.39
C ILE A 21 17.61 24.57 1.21
N PHE A 22 16.68 23.64 1.50
CA PHE A 22 16.94 22.22 1.29
C PHE A 22 17.02 21.85 -0.20
N CYS A 23 16.17 22.44 -1.04
CA CYS A 23 16.24 22.29 -2.50
C CYS A 23 17.51 22.91 -3.10
N THR A 24 17.96 24.06 -2.59
CA THR A 24 19.20 24.69 -3.06
C THR A 24 20.44 23.94 -2.61
N LEU A 25 20.44 23.33 -1.43
CA LEU A 25 21.51 22.43 -0.98
C LEU A 25 21.61 21.17 -1.84
N THR A 26 20.48 20.60 -2.25
CA THR A 26 20.45 19.43 -3.16
C THR A 26 20.82 19.78 -4.60
N CYS A 27 20.50 21.00 -5.07
CA CYS A 27 20.89 21.45 -6.42
C CYS A 27 22.37 21.88 -6.54
N ARG A 28 23.00 22.36 -5.46
CA ARG A 28 24.42 22.73 -5.51
C ARG A 28 25.41 21.56 -5.59
N VAL A 29 24.99 20.35 -5.24
CA VAL A 29 25.83 19.14 -5.38
C VAL A 29 25.95 18.64 -6.83
N GLU A 30 25.13 19.12 -7.77
CA GLU A 30 25.24 18.74 -9.20
C GLU A 30 26.20 19.61 -10.03
N ALA A 31 26.81 20.67 -9.49
CA ALA A 31 27.59 21.65 -10.26
C ALA A 31 29.10 21.40 -10.28
N GLN A 32 29.62 20.29 -9.73
CA GLN A 32 31.03 19.94 -9.91
C GLN A 32 31.20 18.81 -10.92
N ARG A 33 31.13 19.18 -12.20
CA ARG A 33 31.70 18.38 -13.31
C ARG A 33 33.21 18.56 -13.30
N ILE A 34 33.90 17.52 -12.97
CA ILE A 34 35.35 17.44 -13.18
C ILE A 34 35.60 17.31 -14.69
N THR A 35 36.22 18.31 -15.25
CA THR A 35 36.78 18.34 -16.59
C THR A 35 37.93 17.35 -16.74
N GLY A 36 37.97 16.76 -17.87
CA GLY A 36 38.66 15.63 -18.37
C GLY A 36 40.15 15.46 -18.16
N ARG A 37 40.55 14.24 -18.40
CA ARG A 37 41.86 13.92 -18.99
C ARG A 37 41.74 12.69 -19.86
N ASN A 38 42.04 12.90 -21.15
CA ASN A 38 42.30 11.86 -22.13
C ASN A 38 43.50 11.01 -21.70
N ILE A 39 43.35 9.70 -21.75
CA ILE A 39 44.47 8.78 -21.91
C ILE A 39 44.04 7.66 -22.86
N THR A 40 44.84 7.47 -23.84
CA THR A 40 44.87 6.56 -24.98
C THR A 40 44.77 5.07 -24.64
N ARG A 41 44.17 4.33 -25.58
CA ARG A 41 44.06 2.86 -25.67
C ARG A 41 45.45 2.16 -25.69
N PRO A 42 45.47 0.84 -25.36
CA PRO A 42 45.46 -0.12 -26.45
C PRO A 42 44.48 -1.31 -26.28
N LEU A 43 44.19 -1.88 -27.41
CA LEU A 43 43.40 -3.07 -27.69
C LEU A 43 44.03 -4.35 -27.15
N THR A 44 43.24 -5.23 -26.58
CA THR A 44 43.25 -6.67 -26.90
C THR A 44 41.90 -7.26 -26.47
N GLY A 45 41.42 -8.17 -27.33
CA GLY A 45 40.04 -8.71 -27.20
C GLY A 45 39.84 -9.80 -26.18
N ALA A 46 38.61 -9.96 -25.81
CA ALA A 46 37.96 -11.23 -25.51
C ALA A 46 36.45 -11.00 -25.35
N ASP A 47 35.70 -11.89 -25.92
CA ASP A 47 34.25 -11.99 -26.01
C ASP A 47 33.52 -11.75 -24.66
N THR A 48 32.57 -10.84 -24.65
CA THR A 48 31.52 -10.83 -23.67
C THR A 48 30.14 -10.70 -24.32
N VAL A 49 29.43 -11.78 -24.21
CA VAL A 49 28.02 -11.94 -24.57
C VAL A 49 27.18 -10.90 -23.80
N LYS A 50 26.52 -10.00 -24.50
CA LYS A 50 25.53 -9.08 -23.96
C LYS A 50 24.26 -9.87 -23.64
N PRO A 51 23.66 -9.73 -22.45
CA PRO A 51 22.32 -10.25 -22.22
C PRO A 51 21.31 -9.38 -22.95
N ARG A 52 20.55 -10.01 -23.85
CA ARG A 52 19.37 -9.41 -24.49
C ARG A 52 18.23 -9.37 -23.49
N LEU A 53 17.67 -8.20 -23.29
CA LEU A 53 16.37 -8.01 -22.68
C LEU A 53 15.29 -8.66 -23.57
N PRO A 54 14.32 -9.39 -22.99
CA PRO A 54 13.23 -9.94 -23.77
C PRO A 54 12.25 -8.83 -24.16
N ASN A 55 12.04 -8.66 -25.45
CA ASN A 55 10.96 -7.88 -26.04
C ASN A 55 9.63 -8.51 -25.66
N ALA A 56 8.68 -7.70 -25.21
CA ALA A 56 7.30 -8.09 -25.04
C ALA A 56 6.73 -8.46 -26.41
N THR A 57 6.47 -9.73 -26.60
CA THR A 57 5.83 -10.27 -27.81
C THR A 57 4.31 -10.21 -27.64
N ALA A 58 3.65 -9.52 -28.53
CA ALA A 58 2.22 -9.67 -28.76
C ALA A 58 1.91 -11.12 -29.23
N PRO A 59 0.71 -11.66 -28.96
CA PRO A 59 0.40 -13.03 -29.33
C PRO A 59 0.35 -13.15 -30.85
N ARG A 60 1.27 -13.93 -31.37
CA ARG A 60 1.23 -14.40 -32.78
C ARG A 60 0.24 -15.54 -32.89
N VAL A 61 -0.68 -15.38 -33.79
CA VAL A 61 -1.51 -16.46 -34.34
C VAL A 61 -0.57 -17.43 -35.10
N ILE A 62 -0.58 -18.68 -34.71
CA ILE A 62 0.19 -19.74 -35.36
C ILE A 62 -0.54 -20.12 -36.65
N ALA A 63 0.00 -19.77 -37.76
CA ALA A 63 -0.33 -20.39 -39.04
C ALA A 63 0.57 -21.60 -39.23
N ASN A 64 -0.03 -22.79 -39.26
CA ASN A 64 0.66 -24.03 -39.61
C ASN A 64 1.00 -24.00 -41.12
N THR A 65 2.26 -23.89 -41.43
CA THR A 65 2.79 -24.28 -42.73
C THR A 65 3.39 -25.70 -42.60
N ALA A 66 2.75 -26.67 -43.18
CA ALA A 66 3.31 -28.00 -43.31
C ALA A 66 4.29 -28.06 -44.46
N ASP A 67 5.52 -28.42 -44.19
CA ASP A 67 6.54 -28.81 -45.18
C ASP A 67 6.16 -30.09 -45.88
N THR A 68 6.02 -30.02 -47.17
CA THR A 68 5.91 -31.19 -48.02
C THR A 68 7.32 -31.64 -48.46
N LYS A 69 7.77 -32.79 -47.95
CA LYS A 69 8.80 -33.59 -48.55
C LYS A 69 8.15 -34.67 -49.40
N ALA A 70 8.51 -34.69 -50.68
CA ALA A 70 8.13 -35.69 -51.63
C ALA A 70 8.77 -37.05 -51.29
N ILE A 71 7.98 -38.09 -51.32
CA ILE A 71 8.41 -39.46 -51.56
C ILE A 71 7.38 -40.12 -52.52
N SER A 72 7.88 -40.57 -53.66
CA SER A 72 7.19 -41.36 -54.61
C SER A 72 6.89 -42.77 -54.08
N ASP A 73 5.72 -43.32 -54.27
CA ASP A 73 5.45 -44.53 -55.08
C ASP A 73 4.02 -45.07 -54.95
N SER A 74 3.48 -45.26 -56.11
CA SER A 74 2.48 -46.22 -56.58
C SER A 74 1.59 -46.99 -55.58
N SER A 75 0.29 -46.82 -55.77
CA SER A 75 -0.62 -47.90 -56.30
C SER A 75 -2.09 -47.48 -56.29
N ARG A 76 -2.69 -47.75 -57.39
CA ARG A 76 -4.09 -47.65 -57.82
C ARG A 76 -5.15 -48.00 -56.73
N LEU A 77 -6.22 -47.19 -56.74
CA LEU A 77 -7.61 -47.70 -56.83
C LEU A 77 -8.55 -46.54 -57.12
N ASN A 78 -9.35 -46.77 -58.15
CA ASN A 78 -10.42 -45.92 -58.65
C ASN A 78 -11.49 -45.68 -57.57
N ASN A 79 -11.98 -44.40 -57.51
CA ASN A 79 -13.41 -44.17 -57.40
C ASN A 79 -13.73 -42.73 -57.85
N ASP A 80 -14.69 -42.68 -58.75
CA ASP A 80 -15.30 -41.50 -59.32
C ASP A 80 -15.85 -40.53 -58.25
N SER A 81 -15.28 -39.33 -58.21
CA SER A 81 -16.01 -38.15 -57.84
C SER A 81 -15.50 -36.96 -58.64
N LEU A 82 -16.40 -36.31 -59.29
CA LEU A 82 -16.24 -35.16 -60.18
C LEU A 82 -15.36 -34.06 -59.49
N PRO A 83 -14.40 -33.46 -60.19
CA PRO A 83 -13.66 -32.34 -59.69
C PRO A 83 -14.57 -31.11 -59.65
N LEU A 84 -14.71 -30.50 -58.47
CA LEU A 84 -15.24 -29.13 -58.35
C LEU A 84 -14.33 -28.21 -59.17
N ARG A 85 -14.85 -27.71 -60.28
CA ARG A 85 -14.24 -26.71 -61.12
C ARG A 85 -14.25 -25.39 -60.31
N THR A 86 -13.13 -25.01 -59.71
CA THR A 86 -12.90 -23.64 -59.26
C THR A 86 -12.63 -22.83 -60.53
N ASP A 87 -13.64 -22.16 -61.02
CA ASP A 87 -13.46 -21.16 -62.11
C ASP A 87 -12.77 -19.93 -61.46
N THR A 88 -11.46 -19.86 -61.61
CA THR A 88 -10.70 -18.64 -61.33
C THR A 88 -10.94 -17.65 -62.46
N PHE A 89 -11.93 -16.79 -62.34
CA PHE A 89 -12.10 -15.66 -63.22
C PHE A 89 -10.98 -14.63 -62.95
N SER A 90 -10.03 -14.50 -63.84
CA SER A 90 -9.11 -13.37 -63.88
C SER A 90 -9.83 -12.17 -64.54
N LEU A 91 -10.44 -11.33 -63.70
CA LEU A 91 -10.98 -10.05 -64.19
C LEU A 91 -9.86 -9.10 -64.55
N LYS A 92 -9.81 -8.65 -65.84
CA LYS A 92 -8.96 -7.53 -66.24
C LYS A 92 -9.39 -6.27 -65.51
N LEU A 93 -8.51 -5.72 -64.65
CA LEU A 93 -8.69 -4.46 -63.95
C LEU A 93 -8.99 -3.31 -64.93
N SER A 94 -10.03 -2.53 -64.66
CA SER A 94 -10.39 -1.33 -65.46
C SER A 94 -9.32 -0.24 -65.21
N LYS A 95 -9.18 0.69 -66.18
CA LYS A 95 -8.20 1.79 -66.11
C LYS A 95 -8.39 2.81 -64.98
N ASP A 96 -9.48 2.72 -64.24
CA ASP A 96 -9.76 3.45 -62.96
C ASP A 96 -9.47 2.56 -61.79
N THR A 97 -8.18 2.20 -61.60
CA THR A 97 -7.77 1.28 -60.54
C THR A 97 -7.74 1.97 -59.18
N LEU A 98 -8.31 1.29 -58.17
CA LEU A 98 -8.05 1.58 -56.75
C LEU A 98 -6.57 1.36 -56.44
N ASP A 99 -6.03 2.02 -55.44
CA ASP A 99 -4.61 1.91 -55.04
C ASP A 99 -4.22 0.50 -54.56
N ALA A 100 -5.18 -0.39 -54.31
CA ALA A 100 -4.99 -1.80 -53.96
C ALA A 100 -6.17 -2.67 -54.45
N PRO A 101 -5.96 -3.97 -54.67
CA PRO A 101 -7.04 -4.88 -55.00
C PRO A 101 -8.03 -5.03 -53.85
N VAL A 102 -9.30 -5.19 -54.15
CA VAL A 102 -10.34 -5.58 -53.20
C VAL A 102 -10.51 -7.09 -53.29
N ASN A 103 -10.18 -7.79 -52.22
CA ASN A 103 -10.42 -9.23 -52.09
C ASN A 103 -11.78 -9.45 -51.44
N TYR A 104 -12.58 -10.34 -51.97
CA TYR A 104 -13.88 -10.69 -51.41
C TYR A 104 -14.11 -12.20 -51.46
N ALA A 105 -14.79 -12.69 -50.43
CA ALA A 105 -15.22 -14.07 -50.30
C ALA A 105 -16.62 -14.11 -49.77
N ALA A 106 -17.38 -15.13 -50.10
CA ALA A 106 -18.72 -15.42 -49.58
C ALA A 106 -18.86 -16.92 -49.36
N ASP A 107 -19.48 -17.31 -48.27
CA ASP A 107 -19.67 -18.76 -47.95
C ASP A 107 -20.84 -19.37 -48.71
N ASP A 108 -21.85 -18.56 -49.10
CA ASP A 108 -23.08 -19.07 -49.73
C ASP A 108 -23.06 -18.83 -51.24
N SER A 109 -23.20 -17.61 -51.71
CA SER A 109 -23.24 -17.30 -53.12
C SER A 109 -22.72 -15.93 -53.49
N ALA A 110 -22.29 -15.76 -54.75
CA ALA A 110 -21.89 -14.48 -55.31
C ALA A 110 -22.63 -14.26 -56.65
N VAL A 111 -23.38 -13.17 -56.76
CA VAL A 111 -24.12 -12.75 -57.96
C VAL A 111 -23.39 -11.60 -58.61
N VAL A 112 -22.99 -11.75 -59.88
CA VAL A 112 -22.32 -10.71 -60.64
C VAL A 112 -23.29 -10.19 -61.71
N LEU A 113 -23.76 -8.95 -61.58
CA LEU A 113 -24.64 -8.26 -62.51
C LEU A 113 -23.75 -7.46 -63.49
N ILE A 114 -23.44 -8.05 -64.65
CA ILE A 114 -22.47 -7.49 -65.62
C ILE A 114 -22.96 -6.15 -66.17
N ALA A 115 -24.27 -6.05 -66.48
CA ALA A 115 -24.88 -4.84 -67.04
C ALA A 115 -24.80 -3.65 -66.06
N ASP A 116 -25.02 -3.91 -64.76
CA ASP A 116 -25.05 -2.91 -63.73
C ASP A 116 -23.69 -2.70 -63.04
N LYS A 117 -22.69 -3.52 -63.42
CA LYS A 117 -21.36 -3.55 -62.79
C LYS A 117 -21.42 -3.71 -61.29
N ARG A 118 -22.32 -4.57 -60.78
CA ARG A 118 -22.52 -4.84 -59.37
C ARG A 118 -22.19 -6.26 -59.02
N ILE A 119 -21.60 -6.46 -57.84
CA ILE A 119 -21.31 -7.76 -57.25
C ILE A 119 -22.10 -7.84 -55.94
N ILE A 120 -22.93 -8.85 -55.77
CA ILE A 120 -23.67 -9.08 -54.53
C ILE A 120 -23.17 -10.41 -53.96
N LEU A 121 -22.76 -10.36 -52.70
CA LEU A 121 -22.25 -11.51 -51.94
C LEU A 121 -23.23 -11.84 -50.84
N TYR A 122 -23.48 -13.14 -50.65
CA TYR A 122 -24.41 -13.66 -49.63
C TYR A 122 -23.71 -14.68 -48.73
N GLY A 123 -24.10 -14.69 -47.46
CA GLY A 123 -23.64 -15.60 -46.42
C GLY A 123 -22.21 -15.35 -45.97
N LYS A 124 -22.00 -15.01 -44.69
CA LYS A 124 -20.71 -14.76 -44.04
C LYS A 124 -19.62 -14.15 -44.92
N THR A 125 -20.00 -13.07 -45.60
CA THR A 125 -19.12 -12.44 -46.58
C THR A 125 -17.91 -11.81 -45.90
N LYS A 126 -16.78 -11.80 -46.58
CA LYS A 126 -15.56 -11.13 -46.17
C LYS A 126 -15.03 -10.27 -47.31
N THR A 127 -14.78 -9.00 -47.01
CA THR A 127 -14.19 -8.06 -47.95
C THR A 127 -12.94 -7.41 -47.34
N GLU A 128 -11.83 -7.52 -48.02
CA GLU A 128 -10.54 -6.98 -47.58
C GLU A 128 -10.02 -5.93 -48.57
N TYR A 129 -9.67 -4.74 -48.05
CA TYR A 129 -9.05 -3.66 -48.80
C TYR A 129 -8.02 -2.93 -47.98
N LYS A 130 -6.75 -3.05 -48.32
CA LYS A 130 -5.63 -2.53 -47.52
C LYS A 130 -5.70 -3.03 -46.06
N ASP A 131 -5.92 -2.11 -45.13
CA ASP A 131 -6.06 -2.34 -43.69
C ASP A 131 -7.53 -2.51 -43.28
N ILE A 132 -8.47 -2.49 -44.20
CA ILE A 132 -9.89 -2.65 -43.99
C ILE A 132 -10.28 -4.12 -44.11
N ASN A 133 -10.96 -4.65 -43.11
CA ASN A 133 -11.62 -5.95 -43.12
C ASN A 133 -13.08 -5.76 -42.77
N LEU A 134 -13.97 -6.13 -43.65
CA LEU A 134 -15.41 -6.07 -43.46
C LEU A 134 -15.98 -7.46 -43.59
N THR A 135 -16.77 -7.86 -42.59
CA THR A 135 -17.57 -9.10 -42.59
C THR A 135 -19.05 -8.76 -42.41
N ALA A 136 -19.89 -9.35 -43.19
CA ALA A 136 -21.34 -9.12 -43.15
C ALA A 136 -22.12 -10.30 -43.73
N PRO A 137 -23.42 -10.48 -43.38
CA PRO A 137 -24.27 -11.48 -44.01
C PRO A 137 -24.48 -11.21 -45.51
N GLN A 138 -24.55 -9.93 -45.91
CA GLN A 138 -24.71 -9.54 -47.31
C GLN A 138 -23.86 -8.31 -47.64
N VAL A 139 -23.15 -8.37 -48.75
CA VAL A 139 -22.33 -7.25 -49.25
C VAL A 139 -22.67 -7.00 -50.71
N GLU A 140 -22.96 -5.74 -51.06
CA GLU A 140 -23.14 -5.25 -52.43
C GLU A 140 -21.95 -4.31 -52.77
N LEU A 141 -21.25 -4.61 -53.85
CA LEU A 141 -20.18 -3.80 -54.37
C LEU A 141 -20.59 -3.22 -55.72
N ASP A 142 -20.77 -1.92 -55.82
CA ASP A 142 -20.98 -1.18 -57.05
C ASP A 142 -19.59 -0.71 -57.58
N GLN A 143 -19.19 -1.33 -58.65
CA GLN A 143 -17.90 -1.05 -59.24
C GLN A 143 -17.83 0.30 -59.99
N GLN A 144 -19.00 0.84 -60.41
CA GLN A 144 -19.06 2.12 -61.12
C GLN A 144 -18.91 3.28 -60.14
N SER A 145 -19.61 3.27 -59.02
CA SER A 145 -19.52 4.29 -57.98
C SER A 145 -18.39 4.01 -56.98
N GLN A 146 -17.79 2.81 -57.03
CA GLN A 146 -16.80 2.30 -56.09
C GLN A 146 -17.31 2.34 -54.64
N VAL A 147 -18.58 2.07 -54.46
CA VAL A 147 -19.26 2.03 -53.18
C VAL A 147 -19.52 0.58 -52.79
N LEU A 148 -19.10 0.22 -51.57
CA LEU A 148 -19.46 -1.00 -50.95
C LEU A 148 -20.59 -0.72 -49.93
N THR A 149 -21.64 -1.54 -49.96
CA THR A 149 -22.71 -1.51 -48.97
C THR A 149 -22.84 -2.89 -48.32
N ALA A 150 -22.73 -2.94 -47.01
CA ALA A 150 -22.93 -4.14 -46.23
C ALA A 150 -24.21 -4.02 -45.41
N TYR A 151 -24.93 -5.12 -45.30
CA TYR A 151 -26.21 -5.20 -44.57
C TYR A 151 -26.11 -6.28 -43.48
N ASN A 152 -26.84 -6.06 -42.39
CA ASN A 152 -27.08 -7.08 -41.39
C ASN A 152 -28.15 -8.07 -41.90
N HIS A 153 -28.30 -9.18 -41.18
CA HIS A 153 -29.43 -10.12 -41.39
C HIS A 153 -30.39 -10.02 -40.23
N LYS A 154 -31.71 -9.90 -40.58
CA LYS A 154 -32.80 -9.87 -39.61
C LYS A 154 -33.66 -11.12 -39.81
N ASP A 155 -34.06 -11.73 -38.72
CA ASP A 155 -35.01 -12.82 -38.76
C ASP A 155 -36.45 -12.35 -39.09
N SER A 156 -37.37 -13.29 -39.19
CA SER A 156 -38.76 -13.02 -39.46
C SER A 156 -39.47 -12.16 -38.40
N THR A 157 -38.87 -12.04 -37.20
CA THR A 157 -39.35 -11.20 -36.09
C THR A 157 -38.75 -9.79 -36.08
N GLY A 158 -37.78 -9.53 -37.00
CA GLY A 158 -37.09 -8.26 -37.11
C GLY A 158 -35.89 -8.12 -36.19
N GLN A 159 -35.53 -9.20 -35.46
CA GLN A 159 -34.32 -9.22 -34.63
C GLN A 159 -33.08 -9.42 -35.51
N VAL A 160 -32.02 -8.69 -35.21
CA VAL A 160 -30.71 -8.83 -35.86
C VAL A 160 -30.07 -10.14 -35.44
N THR A 161 -29.82 -11.04 -36.37
CA THR A 161 -29.17 -12.34 -36.10
C THR A 161 -27.67 -12.28 -36.38
N GLU A 162 -27.27 -11.49 -37.37
CA GLU A 162 -25.87 -11.27 -37.72
C GLU A 162 -25.67 -9.81 -38.12
N GLU A 163 -24.62 -9.18 -37.58
CA GLU A 163 -24.30 -7.77 -37.83
C GLU A 163 -23.19 -7.62 -38.86
N ALA A 164 -23.15 -6.48 -39.54
CA ALA A 164 -22.03 -6.10 -40.34
C ALA A 164 -20.90 -5.56 -39.43
N HIS A 165 -19.73 -6.16 -39.51
CA HIS A 165 -18.56 -5.85 -38.70
C HIS A 165 -17.44 -5.30 -39.54
N PHE A 166 -16.96 -4.11 -39.17
CA PHE A 166 -15.89 -3.38 -39.86
C PHE A 166 -14.67 -3.21 -38.95
N VAL A 167 -13.49 -3.52 -39.47
CA VAL A 167 -12.21 -3.34 -38.77
C VAL A 167 -11.27 -2.56 -39.66
N GLN A 168 -10.68 -1.48 -39.13
CA GLN A 168 -9.60 -0.72 -39.78
C GLN A 168 -8.55 -0.33 -38.75
N GLY A 169 -7.39 -0.99 -38.77
CA GLY A 169 -6.36 -0.81 -37.77
C GLY A 169 -6.86 -1.14 -36.36
N GLU A 170 -6.84 -0.19 -35.43
CA GLU A 170 -7.37 -0.35 -34.06
C GLU A 170 -8.88 -0.05 -33.95
N ASN A 171 -9.50 0.43 -35.02
CA ASN A 171 -10.92 0.76 -35.02
C ASN A 171 -11.74 -0.47 -35.40
N SER A 172 -12.67 -0.83 -34.56
CA SER A 172 -13.64 -1.90 -34.79
C SER A 172 -15.03 -1.41 -34.42
N PHE A 173 -16.01 -1.68 -35.27
CA PHE A 173 -17.40 -1.36 -34.99
C PHE A 173 -18.34 -2.33 -35.72
N THR A 174 -19.55 -2.46 -35.17
CA THR A 174 -20.67 -3.17 -35.79
C THR A 174 -21.75 -2.17 -36.20
N SER A 175 -22.52 -2.50 -37.22
CA SER A 175 -23.60 -1.66 -37.71
C SER A 175 -24.65 -2.46 -38.46
N ASP A 176 -25.88 -1.95 -38.50
CA ASP A 176 -26.97 -2.51 -39.34
C ASP A 176 -26.66 -2.36 -40.82
N THR A 177 -26.12 -1.23 -41.21
CA THR A 177 -25.74 -0.95 -42.59
C THR A 177 -24.47 -0.15 -42.63
N ILE A 178 -23.51 -0.60 -43.46
CA ILE A 178 -22.26 0.09 -43.71
C ILE A 178 -22.16 0.43 -45.19
N ARG A 179 -22.04 1.70 -45.54
CA ARG A 179 -21.79 2.18 -46.87
C ARG A 179 -20.44 2.90 -46.90
N TYR A 180 -19.52 2.41 -47.70
CA TYR A 180 -18.16 2.94 -47.78
C TYR A 180 -17.73 3.14 -49.25
N ASN A 181 -17.22 4.32 -49.59
CA ASN A 181 -16.68 4.61 -50.90
C ASN A 181 -15.15 4.53 -50.87
N PHE A 182 -14.58 3.59 -51.59
CA PHE A 182 -13.14 3.33 -51.60
C PHE A 182 -12.32 4.49 -52.23
N LYS A 183 -12.85 5.21 -53.20
CA LYS A 183 -12.19 6.32 -53.85
C LYS A 183 -12.13 7.58 -52.98
N THR A 184 -13.24 7.93 -52.38
CA THR A 184 -13.35 9.16 -51.57
C THR A 184 -13.09 8.93 -50.07
N GLN A 185 -12.93 7.69 -49.67
CA GLN A 185 -12.79 7.26 -48.26
C GLN A 185 -13.92 7.78 -47.33
N LYS A 186 -15.06 8.14 -47.90
CA LYS A 186 -16.22 8.56 -47.13
C LYS A 186 -17.06 7.35 -46.74
N GLY A 187 -17.59 7.40 -45.52
CA GLY A 187 -18.41 6.32 -44.98
C GLY A 187 -19.72 6.86 -44.41
N PHE A 188 -20.77 6.04 -44.46
CA PHE A 188 -22.05 6.28 -43.82
C PHE A 188 -22.52 4.97 -43.21
N THR A 189 -22.87 4.99 -41.93
CA THR A 189 -23.36 3.81 -41.23
C THR A 189 -24.63 4.11 -40.44
N ILE A 190 -25.42 3.09 -40.19
CA ILE A 190 -26.69 3.15 -39.44
C ILE A 190 -26.62 2.20 -38.27
N ASN A 191 -27.07 2.65 -37.09
CA ASN A 191 -27.03 1.91 -35.83
C ASN A 191 -25.65 1.32 -35.50
N THR A 192 -24.67 2.18 -35.41
CA THR A 192 -23.27 1.81 -35.23
C THR A 192 -22.94 1.72 -33.75
N ILE A 193 -22.31 0.63 -33.35
CA ILE A 193 -21.77 0.41 -32.01
C ILE A 193 -20.26 0.25 -32.13
N THR A 194 -19.52 1.06 -31.39
CA THR A 194 -18.06 0.96 -31.31
C THR A 194 -17.59 1.06 -29.87
N GLN A 195 -16.51 0.33 -29.54
CA GLN A 195 -15.89 0.36 -28.25
C GLN A 195 -14.58 1.14 -28.31
N GLN A 196 -14.43 2.14 -27.43
CA GLN A 196 -13.22 2.93 -27.26
C GLN A 196 -12.76 2.85 -25.81
N GLY A 197 -11.82 1.96 -25.53
CA GLY A 197 -11.39 1.63 -24.17
C GLY A 197 -12.54 1.02 -23.35
N GLU A 198 -12.94 1.67 -22.26
CA GLU A 198 -14.09 1.25 -21.43
C GLU A 198 -15.42 1.85 -21.91
N MET A 199 -15.42 2.73 -22.92
CA MET A 199 -16.61 3.42 -23.39
C MET A 199 -17.18 2.74 -24.64
N PHE A 200 -18.51 2.58 -24.65
CA PHE A 200 -19.29 2.21 -25.83
C PHE A 200 -19.94 3.45 -26.40
N VAL A 201 -19.82 3.63 -27.69
CA VAL A 201 -20.44 4.74 -28.42
C VAL A 201 -21.43 4.14 -29.41
N HIS A 202 -22.71 4.46 -29.24
CA HIS A 202 -23.79 4.09 -30.14
C HIS A 202 -24.14 5.32 -30.98
N GLY A 203 -24.23 5.15 -32.28
CA GLY A 203 -24.63 6.23 -33.20
C GLY A 203 -25.76 5.78 -34.11
N ALA A 204 -26.92 6.45 -34.07
CA ALA A 204 -28.03 6.11 -34.96
C ALA A 204 -27.68 6.32 -36.42
N GLN A 205 -26.92 7.36 -36.70
CA GLN A 205 -26.35 7.63 -38.03
C GLN A 205 -24.93 8.18 -37.84
N VAL A 206 -23.97 7.56 -38.53
CA VAL A 206 -22.57 7.99 -38.48
C VAL A 206 -22.07 8.29 -39.90
N LYS A 207 -21.50 9.47 -40.09
CA LYS A 207 -21.01 9.95 -41.38
C LYS A 207 -19.52 10.31 -41.26
N LYS A 208 -18.67 9.53 -41.87
CA LYS A 208 -17.23 9.83 -42.06
C LYS A 208 -17.08 10.72 -43.29
N VAL A 209 -16.59 11.92 -43.09
CA VAL A 209 -16.42 12.90 -44.19
C VAL A 209 -15.01 12.81 -44.76
N ASP A 210 -14.03 12.61 -43.90
CA ASP A 210 -12.63 12.39 -44.23
C ASP A 210 -11.95 11.56 -43.13
N GLU A 211 -10.66 11.37 -43.22
CA GLU A 211 -9.87 10.63 -42.21
C GLU A 211 -9.92 11.28 -40.81
N LYS A 212 -10.19 12.58 -40.78
CA LYS A 212 -10.08 13.38 -39.56
C LYS A 212 -11.42 13.68 -38.88
N VAL A 213 -12.51 13.69 -39.67
CA VAL A 213 -13.81 14.19 -39.21
C VAL A 213 -14.91 13.15 -39.42
N THR A 214 -15.58 12.81 -38.36
CA THR A 214 -16.75 11.95 -38.32
C THR A 214 -17.89 12.67 -37.57
N PHE A 215 -19.10 12.68 -38.14
CA PHE A 215 -20.29 13.18 -37.51
C PHE A 215 -21.18 12.02 -37.07
N VAL A 216 -21.72 12.14 -35.86
CA VAL A 216 -22.69 11.18 -35.31
C VAL A 216 -23.96 11.93 -34.98
N LYS A 217 -25.09 11.41 -35.42
CA LYS A 217 -26.44 11.90 -35.10
C LYS A 217 -27.08 10.95 -34.08
N ASN A 218 -27.71 11.50 -33.06
CA ASN A 218 -28.30 10.76 -31.95
C ASN A 218 -27.31 9.78 -31.34
N GLY A 219 -26.17 10.30 -30.84
CA GLY A 219 -25.12 9.50 -30.25
C GLY A 219 -25.36 9.27 -28.76
N LEU A 220 -25.11 8.03 -28.31
CA LEU A 220 -25.10 7.65 -26.90
C LEU A 220 -23.69 7.30 -26.50
N PHE A 221 -23.22 7.82 -25.35
CA PHE A 221 -21.99 7.43 -24.73
C PHE A 221 -22.29 6.69 -23.42
N THR A 222 -21.81 5.50 -23.27
CA THR A 222 -22.04 4.68 -22.09
C THR A 222 -20.83 3.81 -21.78
N THR A 223 -20.73 3.30 -20.55
CA THR A 223 -19.83 2.22 -20.19
C THR A 223 -20.58 0.89 -19.96
N CYS A 224 -21.84 0.85 -20.31
CA CYS A 224 -22.67 -0.34 -20.33
C CYS A 224 -22.56 -1.02 -21.70
N ASN A 225 -22.29 -2.32 -21.70
CA ASN A 225 -22.11 -3.11 -22.92
C ASN A 225 -23.41 -3.76 -23.44
N LEU A 226 -24.56 -3.29 -22.99
CA LEU A 226 -25.85 -3.73 -23.50
C LEU A 226 -26.25 -2.88 -24.69
N ASP A 227 -27.03 -3.45 -25.58
CA ASP A 227 -27.61 -2.74 -26.73
C ASP A 227 -28.52 -1.61 -26.28
N GLU A 228 -29.32 -1.85 -25.24
CA GLU A 228 -30.03 -0.84 -24.48
C GLU A 228 -29.32 -0.63 -23.14
N PRO A 229 -28.49 0.42 -23.04
CA PRO A 229 -27.68 0.62 -21.85
C PRO A 229 -28.52 1.17 -20.68
N HIS A 230 -28.28 0.67 -19.47
CA HIS A 230 -28.95 1.15 -18.25
C HIS A 230 -28.73 2.66 -18.00
N PHE A 231 -27.69 3.23 -18.55
CA PHE A 231 -27.44 4.67 -18.52
C PHE A 231 -26.59 5.09 -19.70
N ALA A 232 -26.82 6.27 -20.19
CA ALA A 232 -26.05 6.86 -21.27
C ALA A 232 -26.05 8.38 -21.18
N PHE A 233 -25.07 9.00 -21.81
CA PHE A 233 -25.10 10.42 -22.13
C PHE A 233 -25.54 10.53 -23.58
N LYS A 234 -26.73 11.08 -23.81
CA LYS A 234 -27.28 11.24 -25.14
C LYS A 234 -27.02 12.64 -25.66
N ALA A 235 -26.54 12.73 -26.88
CA ALA A 235 -26.31 13.97 -27.58
C ALA A 235 -26.87 13.85 -28.99
N GLU A 236 -27.66 14.85 -29.41
CA GLU A 236 -28.29 14.86 -30.74
C GLU A 236 -27.26 14.91 -31.87
N ARG A 237 -26.20 15.68 -31.67
CA ARG A 237 -25.14 15.85 -32.65
C ARG A 237 -23.77 15.77 -32.00
N ILE A 238 -22.90 14.96 -32.60
CA ILE A 238 -21.51 14.79 -32.14
C ILE A 238 -20.57 14.91 -33.34
N LYS A 239 -19.49 15.63 -33.17
CA LYS A 239 -18.40 15.72 -34.12
C LYS A 239 -17.14 15.09 -33.51
N VAL A 240 -16.62 14.04 -34.11
CA VAL A 240 -15.35 13.42 -33.72
C VAL A 240 -14.24 13.98 -34.62
N VAL A 241 -13.17 14.48 -33.99
CA VAL A 241 -12.05 15.10 -34.68
C VAL A 241 -10.77 14.30 -34.44
N ASN A 242 -10.10 13.89 -35.49
CA ASN A 242 -8.85 13.10 -35.46
C ASN A 242 -8.92 11.84 -34.61
N GLN A 243 -10.12 11.28 -34.36
CA GLN A 243 -10.34 10.14 -33.44
C GLN A 243 -9.80 10.39 -32.01
N LYS A 244 -9.51 11.65 -31.67
CA LYS A 244 -8.94 12.04 -30.36
C LYS A 244 -9.89 12.85 -29.51
N LEU A 245 -10.82 13.55 -30.13
CA LEU A 245 -11.73 14.45 -29.44
C LEU A 245 -13.13 14.31 -30.03
N ALA A 246 -14.11 14.03 -29.21
CA ALA A 246 -15.52 14.16 -29.54
C ALA A 246 -16.07 15.47 -28.94
N VAL A 247 -16.73 16.27 -29.78
CA VAL A 247 -17.42 17.48 -29.38
C VAL A 247 -18.92 17.26 -29.57
N SER A 248 -19.69 17.36 -28.52
CA SER A 248 -21.15 17.23 -28.58
C SER A 248 -21.85 18.58 -28.56
N GLY A 249 -23.00 18.66 -29.19
CA GLY A 249 -24.04 19.64 -28.90
C GLY A 249 -24.64 19.41 -27.50
N PRO A 250 -25.85 19.96 -27.27
CA PRO A 250 -26.57 19.71 -26.02
C PRO A 250 -26.64 18.23 -25.72
N ALA A 251 -26.23 17.84 -24.51
CA ALA A 251 -26.24 16.48 -24.05
C ALA A 251 -26.91 16.37 -22.68
N HIS A 252 -27.65 15.27 -22.47
CA HIS A 252 -28.28 14.98 -21.19
C HIS A 252 -28.03 13.51 -20.81
N PRO A 253 -27.91 13.23 -19.52
CA PRO A 253 -27.85 11.84 -19.05
C PRO A 253 -29.25 11.20 -19.14
N GLU A 254 -29.27 9.92 -19.51
CA GLU A 254 -30.47 9.07 -19.51
C GLU A 254 -30.22 7.88 -18.59
N PHE A 255 -31.24 7.46 -17.83
CA PHE A 255 -31.24 6.22 -17.05
C PHE A 255 -32.45 5.37 -17.48
N GLU A 256 -32.20 4.14 -17.90
CA GLU A 256 -33.21 3.24 -18.43
C GLU A 256 -34.08 3.94 -19.52
N GLY A 257 -33.43 4.73 -20.39
CA GLY A 257 -34.10 5.52 -21.42
C GLY A 257 -34.83 6.77 -20.96
N VAL A 258 -34.89 7.04 -19.64
CA VAL A 258 -35.54 8.23 -19.08
C VAL A 258 -34.54 9.38 -18.97
N PRO A 259 -34.76 10.52 -19.64
CA PRO A 259 -33.85 11.65 -19.57
C PRO A 259 -33.89 12.34 -18.20
N VAL A 260 -32.71 12.63 -17.66
CA VAL A 260 -32.58 13.43 -16.44
C VAL A 260 -32.69 14.92 -16.82
N PRO A 261 -33.37 15.76 -16.04
CA PRO A 261 -33.57 17.21 -16.36
C PRO A 261 -32.28 18.03 -16.10
N VAL A 262 -31.15 17.53 -16.52
CA VAL A 262 -29.85 18.21 -16.50
C VAL A 262 -29.33 18.24 -17.92
N ILE A 263 -29.22 19.41 -18.52
CA ILE A 263 -28.74 19.59 -19.88
C ILE A 263 -27.39 20.27 -19.82
N LEU A 264 -26.38 19.61 -20.41
CA LEU A 264 -25.08 20.21 -20.67
C LEU A 264 -25.15 20.86 -22.05
N PRO A 265 -24.91 22.17 -22.20
CA PRO A 265 -25.09 22.85 -23.47
C PRO A 265 -24.13 22.36 -24.57
N PHE A 266 -22.96 21.86 -24.19
CA PHE A 266 -22.00 21.23 -25.05
C PHE A 266 -21.04 20.37 -24.20
N GLY A 267 -20.34 19.41 -24.82
CA GLY A 267 -19.35 18.55 -24.18
C GLY A 267 -18.11 18.36 -25.04
N PHE A 268 -16.98 18.22 -24.36
CA PHE A 268 -15.72 17.82 -24.98
C PHE A 268 -15.28 16.51 -24.34
N PHE A 269 -15.24 15.44 -25.12
CA PHE A 269 -14.89 14.11 -24.65
C PHE A 269 -13.59 13.68 -25.31
N PRO A 270 -12.46 13.61 -24.58
CA PRO A 270 -11.22 13.04 -25.13
C PRO A 270 -11.39 11.54 -25.33
N LEU A 271 -11.15 11.08 -26.55
CA LEU A 271 -11.22 9.65 -26.93
C LEU A 271 -9.86 8.96 -26.88
N SER A 272 -8.77 9.75 -26.87
CA SER A 272 -7.41 9.18 -26.78
C SER A 272 -7.07 8.79 -25.34
N GLN A 273 -6.33 7.69 -25.21
CA GLN A 273 -5.79 7.28 -23.91
C GLN A 273 -4.80 8.33 -23.38
N GLY A 274 -4.82 8.58 -22.06
CA GLY A 274 -3.90 9.49 -21.41
C GLY A 274 -4.58 10.54 -20.54
N ARG A 275 -3.77 11.50 -20.07
CA ARG A 275 -4.26 12.59 -19.20
C ARG A 275 -4.74 13.76 -20.06
N HIS A 276 -5.96 14.18 -19.84
CA HIS A 276 -6.57 15.32 -20.53
C HIS A 276 -7.09 16.35 -19.55
N SER A 277 -6.93 17.63 -19.88
CA SER A 277 -7.50 18.72 -19.11
C SER A 277 -9.01 18.79 -19.33
N GLY A 278 -9.76 19.06 -18.26
CA GLY A 278 -11.22 19.15 -18.36
C GLY A 278 -11.88 19.55 -17.05
N LEU A 279 -13.17 19.81 -17.13
CA LEU A 279 -14.02 20.05 -15.96
C LEU A 279 -14.17 18.74 -15.20
N LEU A 280 -14.19 18.85 -13.89
CA LEU A 280 -14.48 17.71 -13.02
C LEU A 280 -15.99 17.52 -12.96
N PRO A 281 -16.51 16.28 -13.01
CA PRO A 281 -17.93 16.04 -12.84
C PRO A 281 -18.34 16.43 -11.41
N PRO A 282 -19.35 17.31 -11.26
CA PRO A 282 -19.88 17.66 -9.95
C PRO A 282 -20.56 16.44 -9.33
N GLN A 283 -20.45 16.32 -8.02
CA GLN A 283 -21.09 15.27 -7.23
C GLN A 283 -22.15 15.89 -6.33
N PHE A 284 -23.26 15.20 -6.17
CA PHE A 284 -24.33 15.58 -5.28
C PHE A 284 -24.21 14.83 -3.96
N GLU A 285 -24.28 15.53 -2.86
CA GLU A 285 -24.11 15.00 -1.53
C GLU A 285 -25.20 15.54 -0.60
N THR A 286 -25.75 14.71 0.26
CA THR A 286 -26.66 15.13 1.32
C THR A 286 -26.07 14.81 2.67
N ASN A 287 -26.06 15.78 3.57
CA ASN A 287 -25.58 15.65 4.92
C ASN A 287 -26.47 16.44 5.88
N ASP A 288 -26.91 15.81 6.94
CA ASP A 288 -27.83 16.43 7.90
C ASP A 288 -27.19 17.65 8.61
N GLN A 289 -25.88 17.70 8.72
CA GLN A 289 -25.16 18.77 9.44
C GLN A 289 -24.77 19.94 8.52
N PHE A 290 -24.50 19.68 7.24
CA PHE A 290 -24.06 20.70 6.27
C PHE A 290 -25.15 21.07 5.26
N GLY A 291 -26.22 20.30 5.21
CA GLY A 291 -27.29 20.41 4.24
C GLY A 291 -26.97 19.71 2.91
N ILE A 292 -27.54 20.22 1.85
CA ILE A 292 -27.33 19.73 0.49
C ILE A 292 -26.00 20.30 -0.01
N GLY A 293 -25.13 19.44 -0.51
CA GLY A 293 -23.82 19.80 -1.03
C GLY A 293 -23.67 19.52 -2.52
N LEU A 294 -23.03 20.44 -3.21
CA LEU A 294 -22.50 20.23 -4.54
C LEU A 294 -20.99 20.23 -4.42
N THR A 295 -20.40 19.05 -4.63
CA THR A 295 -18.99 18.80 -4.37
C THR A 295 -18.22 18.53 -5.65
N ASN A 296 -16.88 18.55 -5.59
CA ASN A 296 -15.99 18.33 -6.73
C ASN A 296 -16.15 19.36 -7.88
N LEU A 297 -16.65 20.58 -7.58
CA LEU A 297 -16.75 21.67 -8.56
C LEU A 297 -15.35 22.14 -8.92
N GLY A 298 -14.84 21.79 -10.08
CA GLY A 298 -13.47 22.13 -10.36
C GLY A 298 -12.98 21.82 -11.77
N TYR A 299 -11.70 22.01 -11.93
CA TYR A 299 -11.00 21.82 -13.19
C TYR A 299 -9.69 21.06 -12.99
N TYR A 300 -9.49 20.05 -13.81
CA TYR A 300 -8.22 19.33 -13.90
C TYR A 300 -7.43 19.87 -15.10
N LYS A 301 -6.19 20.31 -14.86
CA LYS A 301 -5.31 20.85 -15.91
C LYS A 301 -4.03 20.06 -16.00
N VAL A 302 -3.76 19.50 -17.16
CA VAL A 302 -2.45 18.95 -17.50
C VAL A 302 -1.54 20.10 -17.88
N MET A 303 -0.52 20.37 -17.05
CA MET A 303 0.43 21.45 -17.28
C MET A 303 1.50 21.05 -18.32
N ASN A 304 2.03 19.84 -18.13
CA ASN A 304 3.02 19.24 -19.04
C ASN A 304 3.12 17.72 -18.78
N ASN A 305 4.09 17.05 -19.40
CA ASN A 305 4.27 15.60 -19.22
C ASN A 305 4.60 15.18 -17.79
N TYR A 306 5.02 16.11 -16.94
CA TYR A 306 5.47 15.83 -15.57
C TYR A 306 4.53 16.37 -14.51
N TRP A 307 3.72 17.38 -14.80
CA TRP A 307 2.88 18.08 -13.84
C TRP A 307 1.44 18.14 -14.29
N ASP A 308 0.56 17.96 -13.36
CA ASP A 308 -0.87 18.25 -13.48
C ASP A 308 -1.39 18.90 -12.19
N VAL A 309 -2.50 19.60 -12.30
CA VAL A 309 -3.13 20.30 -11.17
C VAL A 309 -4.63 20.05 -11.20
N LYS A 310 -5.19 19.64 -10.08
CA LYS A 310 -6.62 19.56 -9.83
C LYS A 310 -7.00 20.69 -8.87
N VAL A 311 -7.89 21.58 -9.29
CA VAL A 311 -8.46 22.66 -8.45
C VAL A 311 -9.94 22.39 -8.32
N TYR A 312 -10.45 22.23 -7.11
CA TYR A 312 -11.85 21.97 -6.88
C TYR A 312 -12.35 22.53 -5.55
N GLY A 313 -13.63 22.77 -5.50
CA GLY A 313 -14.34 23.24 -4.32
C GLY A 313 -15.63 22.49 -4.07
N ASN A 314 -16.12 22.63 -2.85
CA ASN A 314 -17.40 22.11 -2.41
C ASN A 314 -18.21 23.26 -1.82
N ILE A 315 -19.50 23.27 -2.05
CA ILE A 315 -20.44 24.25 -1.50
C ILE A 315 -21.62 23.52 -0.88
N TYR A 316 -22.12 24.05 0.22
CA TYR A 316 -23.19 23.43 1.00
C TYR A 316 -24.30 24.43 1.27
N SER A 317 -25.55 23.96 1.33
CA SER A 317 -26.75 24.83 1.45
C SER A 317 -26.78 25.65 2.73
N TYR A 318 -26.16 25.18 3.84
CA TYR A 318 -26.05 26.00 5.08
C TYR A 318 -24.94 27.06 5.01
N GLY A 319 -24.26 27.17 3.85
CA GLY A 319 -23.28 28.22 3.57
C GLY A 319 -21.84 27.84 3.97
N GLY A 320 -21.58 26.54 4.22
CA GLY A 320 -20.24 25.98 4.28
C GLY A 320 -19.62 25.89 2.88
N TRP A 321 -18.30 25.95 2.80
CA TRP A 321 -17.55 25.74 1.56
C TRP A 321 -16.15 25.21 1.82
N SER A 322 -15.58 24.55 0.83
CA SER A 322 -14.16 24.20 0.82
C SER A 322 -13.53 24.45 -0.54
N ALA A 323 -12.25 24.76 -0.56
CA ALA A 323 -11.45 24.93 -1.76
C ALA A 323 -10.16 24.13 -1.63
N ASN A 324 -9.80 23.36 -2.65
CA ASN A 324 -8.66 22.47 -2.66
C ASN A 324 -7.84 22.65 -3.94
N ILE A 325 -6.52 22.63 -3.80
CA ILE A 325 -5.58 22.68 -4.93
C ILE A 325 -4.63 21.49 -4.77
N ASN A 326 -4.67 20.60 -5.74
CA ASN A 326 -3.90 19.36 -5.74
C ASN A 326 -2.96 19.29 -6.95
N PRO A 327 -1.78 19.90 -6.91
CA PRO A 327 -0.75 19.65 -7.92
C PRO A 327 -0.13 18.28 -7.71
N THR A 328 0.03 17.52 -8.80
CA THR A 328 0.76 16.27 -8.82
C THR A 328 1.92 16.37 -9.81
N TYR A 329 3.02 15.70 -9.49
CA TYR A 329 4.18 15.69 -10.34
C TYR A 329 4.83 14.31 -10.38
N ARG A 330 5.32 13.93 -11.57
CA ARG A 330 5.93 12.64 -11.79
C ARG A 330 6.96 12.69 -12.91
N LYS A 331 8.12 12.15 -12.64
CA LYS A 331 9.12 11.85 -13.65
C LYS A 331 9.44 10.36 -13.62
N ARG A 332 9.10 9.66 -14.70
CA ARG A 332 9.26 8.20 -14.81
C ARG A 332 10.66 7.76 -14.42
N TYR A 333 10.77 6.71 -13.59
CA TYR A 333 12.02 6.16 -13.06
C TYR A 333 12.88 7.13 -12.24
N ARG A 334 12.32 8.26 -11.78
CA ARG A 334 13.04 9.22 -10.95
C ARG A 334 12.30 9.56 -9.66
N TYR A 335 11.13 10.16 -9.76
CA TYR A 335 10.35 10.58 -8.59
C TYR A 335 8.88 10.79 -8.93
N SER A 336 8.07 10.71 -7.90
CA SER A 336 6.65 11.10 -7.93
C SER A 336 6.27 11.81 -6.65
N GLY A 337 5.25 12.66 -6.72
CA GLY A 337 4.74 13.33 -5.56
C GLY A 337 3.43 14.06 -5.84
N ALA A 338 2.76 14.44 -4.76
CA ALA A 338 1.52 15.19 -4.78
C ALA A 338 1.46 16.13 -3.59
N PHE A 339 0.98 17.33 -3.82
CA PHE A 339 0.57 18.27 -2.78
C PHE A 339 -0.95 18.30 -2.72
N ASN A 340 -1.49 18.58 -1.57
CA ASN A 340 -2.86 19.01 -1.39
C ASN A 340 -2.87 20.18 -0.40
N PHE A 341 -3.38 21.29 -0.84
CA PHE A 341 -3.68 22.44 0.02
C PHE A 341 -5.17 22.66 0.01
N GLY A 342 -5.78 22.60 1.18
CA GLY A 342 -7.21 22.74 1.37
C GLY A 342 -7.53 23.84 2.38
N LEU A 343 -8.52 24.64 2.04
CA LEU A 343 -9.17 25.61 2.93
C LEU A 343 -10.62 25.20 3.10
N GLN A 344 -11.11 25.24 4.31
CA GLN A 344 -12.48 24.85 4.62
C GLN A 344 -13.12 25.86 5.57
N ARG A 345 -14.32 26.26 5.26
CA ARG A 345 -15.22 26.97 6.17
C ARG A 345 -16.43 26.09 6.39
N THR A 346 -16.52 25.52 7.58
CA THR A 346 -17.65 24.70 7.97
C THR A 346 -18.71 25.54 8.65
N LYS A 347 -19.96 25.34 8.30
CA LYS A 347 -21.12 25.87 8.99
C LYS A 347 -22.08 24.73 9.30
N PHE A 348 -22.53 24.64 10.52
CA PHE A 348 -23.57 23.76 10.98
C PHE A 348 -24.84 24.57 11.18
N ASN A 349 -25.95 24.10 10.63
CA ASN A 349 -27.28 24.67 10.77
C ASN A 349 -27.40 26.14 10.33
N PHE A 350 -28.55 26.73 10.51
CA PHE A 350 -28.80 28.14 10.17
C PHE A 350 -28.46 29.07 11.33
N LYS A 351 -28.17 30.33 11.00
CA LYS A 351 -27.89 31.35 12.02
C LYS A 351 -29.18 31.59 12.85
N GLY A 352 -29.09 31.32 14.14
CA GLY A 352 -30.20 31.39 15.07
C GLY A 352 -30.62 30.04 15.67
N ASP A 353 -30.15 28.93 15.08
CA ASP A 353 -30.36 27.61 15.66
C ASP A 353 -29.44 27.40 16.87
N PRO A 354 -29.87 26.63 17.89
CA PRO A 354 -29.09 26.38 19.09
C PRO A 354 -27.68 25.79 18.81
N ASP A 355 -27.59 24.97 17.75
CA ASP A 355 -26.35 24.27 17.36
C ASP A 355 -25.59 24.98 16.24
N TYR A 356 -25.90 26.27 16.02
CA TYR A 356 -25.17 27.04 15.00
C TYR A 356 -23.69 27.20 15.33
N PHE A 357 -22.86 26.71 14.47
CA PHE A 357 -21.41 26.75 14.63
C PHE A 357 -20.70 27.07 13.32
N THR A 358 -19.66 27.86 13.40
CA THR A 358 -18.82 28.18 12.25
C THR A 358 -17.35 27.94 12.58
N ASN A 359 -16.66 27.16 11.75
CA ASN A 359 -15.23 26.91 11.89
C ASN A 359 -14.49 27.17 10.56
N LYS A 360 -13.27 27.68 10.67
CA LYS A 360 -12.35 27.84 9.54
C LYS A 360 -11.14 26.96 9.80
N SER A 361 -10.79 26.14 8.86
CA SER A 361 -9.70 25.18 8.98
C SER A 361 -8.93 25.06 7.67
N TYR A 362 -7.70 24.60 7.77
CA TYR A 362 -6.85 24.34 6.62
C TYR A 362 -6.18 22.97 6.74
N THR A 363 -5.75 22.44 5.62
CA THR A 363 -4.91 21.24 5.54
C THR A 363 -3.81 21.42 4.50
N LEU A 364 -2.65 20.89 4.80
CA LEU A 364 -1.53 20.77 3.88
C LEU A 364 -1.01 19.35 3.93
N THR A 365 -1.07 18.67 2.80
CA THR A 365 -0.41 17.36 2.68
C THR A 365 0.59 17.40 1.54
N TRP A 366 1.71 16.73 1.74
CA TRP A 366 2.73 16.55 0.71
C TRP A 366 3.28 15.14 0.80
N ASN A 367 3.13 14.39 -0.28
CA ASN A 367 3.73 13.09 -0.43
C ASN A 367 4.76 13.13 -1.56
N HIS A 368 5.97 12.68 -1.28
CA HIS A 368 7.04 12.59 -2.25
C HIS A 368 7.80 11.28 -2.09
N GLN A 369 8.14 10.67 -3.18
CA GLN A 369 8.94 9.45 -3.21
C GLN A 369 9.90 9.47 -4.40
N VAL A 370 11.14 9.11 -4.15
CA VAL A 370 12.16 8.88 -5.18
C VAL A 370 12.17 7.40 -5.56
N ASP A 371 12.23 7.11 -6.84
CA ASP A 371 12.39 5.74 -7.34
C ASP A 371 13.78 5.20 -6.97
N SER A 372 13.84 4.02 -6.35
CA SER A 372 15.08 3.39 -5.91
C SER A 372 16.08 3.14 -7.06
N ARG A 373 15.59 3.04 -8.30
CA ARG A 373 16.42 2.89 -9.51
C ARG A 373 17.09 4.18 -9.97
N ALA A 374 16.57 5.33 -9.53
CA ALA A 374 17.12 6.63 -9.94
C ALA A 374 18.52 6.87 -9.37
N ARG A 375 18.72 6.49 -8.11
CA ARG A 375 20.00 6.59 -7.39
C ARG A 375 20.08 5.42 -6.41
N PRO A 376 20.66 4.28 -6.80
CA PRO A 376 20.86 3.15 -5.90
C PRO A 376 21.57 3.58 -4.61
N GLY A 377 21.05 3.11 -3.48
CA GLY A 377 21.59 3.46 -2.16
C GLY A 377 21.17 4.86 -1.64
N THR A 378 20.40 5.65 -2.39
CA THR A 378 19.90 6.95 -1.94
C THR A 378 18.40 6.98 -2.02
N THR A 379 17.73 7.32 -0.92
CA THR A 379 16.28 7.48 -0.87
C THR A 379 15.94 8.87 -0.32
N PHE A 380 14.92 9.47 -0.87
CA PHE A 380 14.29 10.66 -0.31
C PHE A 380 12.78 10.44 -0.35
N SER A 381 12.14 10.62 0.79
CA SER A 381 10.69 10.51 0.94
C SER A 381 10.17 11.64 1.81
N ALA A 382 9.00 12.13 1.48
CA ALA A 382 8.26 13.04 2.33
C ALA A 382 6.82 12.59 2.42
N SER A 383 6.30 12.54 3.64
CA SER A 383 4.89 12.33 3.95
C SER A 383 4.52 13.39 4.98
N VAL A 384 4.07 14.52 4.49
CA VAL A 384 3.68 15.66 5.33
C VAL A 384 2.16 15.67 5.43
N ASN A 385 1.66 15.73 6.65
CA ASN A 385 0.25 15.89 6.96
C ASN A 385 0.16 16.89 8.13
N ALA A 386 -0.12 18.13 7.77
CA ALA A 386 -0.25 19.24 8.71
C ALA A 386 -1.60 19.90 8.49
N SER A 387 -2.39 20.04 9.52
CA SER A 387 -3.69 20.71 9.46
C SER A 387 -4.00 21.43 10.76
N SER A 388 -4.98 22.34 10.70
CA SER A 388 -5.55 22.88 11.93
C SER A 388 -6.19 21.75 12.74
N THR A 389 -6.15 21.85 14.07
CA THR A 389 -6.64 20.83 15.01
C THR A 389 -8.09 20.43 14.77
N SER A 390 -8.89 21.33 14.22
CA SER A 390 -10.31 21.11 13.92
C SER A 390 -10.60 20.63 12.50
N TYR A 391 -9.60 20.54 11.61
CA TYR A 391 -9.84 20.20 10.19
C TYR A 391 -10.49 18.83 10.04
N ASN A 392 -9.86 17.79 10.57
CA ASN A 392 -10.33 16.42 10.41
C ASN A 392 -11.73 16.22 11.01
N LYS A 393 -12.01 16.87 12.12
CA LYS A 393 -13.29 16.75 12.85
C LYS A 393 -14.50 17.12 11.98
N TYR A 394 -14.31 18.01 11.02
CA TYR A 394 -15.40 18.58 10.22
C TYR A 394 -15.29 18.32 8.70
N VAL A 395 -14.59 17.26 8.32
CA VAL A 395 -14.62 16.79 6.92
C VAL A 395 -15.95 16.10 6.67
N SER A 396 -16.68 16.53 5.65
CA SER A 396 -17.98 15.96 5.32
C SER A 396 -17.85 14.51 4.84
N ASN A 397 -18.80 13.67 5.26
CA ASN A 397 -18.98 12.29 4.79
C ASN A 397 -17.72 11.40 4.86
N ASN A 398 -16.78 11.71 5.77
CA ASN A 398 -15.61 10.89 5.99
C ASN A 398 -15.40 10.58 7.49
N PRO A 399 -16.17 9.65 8.06
CA PRO A 399 -16.08 9.31 9.47
C PRO A 399 -14.68 8.83 9.89
N MET A 400 -13.98 8.08 9.04
CA MET A 400 -12.62 7.61 9.34
C MET A 400 -11.63 8.77 9.55
N GLN A 401 -11.75 9.82 8.77
CA GLN A 401 -10.91 11.00 8.93
C GLN A 401 -11.31 11.82 10.15
N ASN A 402 -12.62 11.87 10.47
CA ASN A 402 -13.13 12.61 11.62
C ASN A 402 -12.58 12.08 12.95
N TYR A 403 -12.21 10.78 13.01
CA TYR A 403 -11.62 10.13 14.21
C TYR A 403 -10.11 10.25 14.30
N ASN A 404 -9.45 10.66 13.24
CA ASN A 404 -8.00 10.76 13.22
C ASN A 404 -7.55 11.99 14.00
N ASN A 405 -7.26 11.79 15.28
CA ASN A 405 -6.76 12.83 16.18
C ASN A 405 -5.24 12.96 16.17
N LEU A 406 -4.53 12.00 15.55
CA LEU A 406 -3.08 12.02 15.47
C LEU A 406 -2.64 12.32 14.03
N LEU A 407 -1.92 13.41 13.86
CA LEU A 407 -1.32 13.78 12.59
C LEU A 407 0.19 13.59 12.67
N GLY A 408 0.74 12.85 11.73
CA GLY A 408 2.16 12.60 11.63
C GLY A 408 2.71 13.09 10.30
N SER A 409 3.86 13.74 10.34
CA SER A 409 4.62 14.11 9.16
C SER A 409 6.05 13.62 9.29
N SER A 410 6.61 13.14 8.20
CA SER A 410 8.01 12.72 8.15
C SER A 410 8.60 13.08 6.79
N ILE A 411 9.74 13.75 6.83
CA ILE A 411 10.59 13.99 5.65
C ILE A 411 11.90 13.28 5.96
N ALA A 412 12.31 12.36 5.11
CA ALA A 412 13.48 11.53 5.35
C ALA A 412 14.36 11.45 4.11
N TYR A 413 15.63 11.66 4.33
CA TYR A 413 16.71 11.37 3.39
C TYR A 413 17.57 10.25 3.96
N SER A 414 17.81 9.20 3.17
CA SER A 414 18.72 8.13 3.56
C SER A 414 19.70 7.85 2.43
N LYS A 415 20.97 7.67 2.81
CA LYS A 415 22.04 7.29 1.88
C LYS A 415 22.83 6.14 2.48
N THR A 416 22.85 5.04 1.74
CA THR A 416 23.69 3.88 2.04
C THR A 416 24.75 3.76 0.95
N TRP A 417 25.99 3.63 1.35
CA TRP A 417 27.10 3.42 0.42
C TRP A 417 28.10 2.44 1.00
N THR A 418 28.82 1.81 0.13
CA THR A 418 29.89 0.87 0.47
C THR A 418 31.22 1.49 0.10
N SER A 419 32.20 1.42 0.97
CA SER A 419 33.56 1.86 0.63
C SER A 419 34.14 1.00 -0.48
N GLN A 420 34.84 1.64 -1.42
CA GLN A 420 35.62 0.91 -2.43
C GLN A 420 36.97 0.50 -1.84
N GLY A 421 37.38 -0.73 -2.07
CA GLY A 421 38.67 -1.27 -1.61
C GLY A 421 38.54 -2.73 -1.15
N ALA A 422 39.68 -3.31 -0.78
CA ALA A 422 39.76 -4.70 -0.34
C ALA A 422 38.96 -5.02 0.94
N LYS A 423 38.57 -3.97 1.71
CA LYS A 423 37.68 -4.07 2.88
C LYS A 423 36.45 -3.18 2.64
N SER A 424 35.41 -3.79 2.13
CA SER A 424 34.15 -3.06 1.88
C SER A 424 33.34 -2.91 3.17
N ASN A 425 33.11 -1.67 3.60
CA ASN A 425 32.28 -1.34 4.75
C ASN A 425 31.03 -0.61 4.28
N ASN A 426 29.90 -0.90 4.90
CA ASN A 426 28.64 -0.23 4.62
C ASN A 426 28.42 0.92 5.60
N TYR A 427 28.15 2.07 5.06
CA TYR A 427 27.78 3.29 5.77
C TYR A 427 26.32 3.61 5.47
N ASN A 428 25.61 4.05 6.48
CA ASN A 428 24.24 4.54 6.33
C ASN A 428 24.10 5.88 7.06
N LEU A 429 23.64 6.88 6.31
CA LEU A 429 23.28 8.19 6.83
C LEU A 429 21.77 8.41 6.62
N THR A 430 21.06 8.74 7.69
CA THR A 430 19.67 9.14 7.65
C THR A 430 19.55 10.55 8.21
N VAL A 431 18.82 11.42 7.53
CA VAL A 431 18.46 12.76 8.01
C VAL A 431 16.95 12.87 7.89
N SER A 432 16.28 13.12 8.99
CA SER A 432 14.83 13.23 9.00
C SER A 432 14.34 14.45 9.78
N ALA A 433 13.14 14.88 9.40
CA ALA A 433 12.36 15.84 10.13
C ALA A 433 10.99 15.23 10.38
N ASN A 434 10.57 15.16 11.64
CA ASN A 434 9.32 14.52 12.04
C ASN A 434 8.44 15.54 12.80
N HIS A 435 7.15 15.48 12.52
CA HIS A 435 6.13 16.27 13.19
C HIS A 435 5.03 15.32 13.66
N ASN A 436 4.63 15.44 14.90
CA ASN A 436 3.49 14.74 15.49
C ASN A 436 2.59 15.76 16.17
N GLN A 437 1.31 15.73 15.84
CA GLN A 437 0.29 16.60 16.41
C GLN A 437 -0.86 15.76 16.93
N ASN A 438 -1.23 15.98 18.18
CA ASN A 438 -2.41 15.41 18.78
C ASN A 438 -3.51 16.49 18.82
N ASN A 439 -4.55 16.31 18.00
CA ASN A 439 -5.63 17.28 17.87
C ASN A 439 -6.54 17.36 19.10
N GLN A 440 -6.57 16.31 19.94
CA GLN A 440 -7.37 16.30 21.15
C GLN A 440 -6.73 17.10 22.27
N THR A 441 -5.43 16.94 22.45
CA THR A 441 -4.68 17.66 23.50
C THR A 441 -4.09 18.97 23.02
N GLY A 442 -4.03 19.21 21.71
CA GLY A 442 -3.36 20.37 21.11
C GLY A 442 -1.84 20.31 21.19
N LEU A 443 -1.26 19.17 21.60
CA LEU A 443 0.18 19.01 21.73
C LEU A 443 0.82 18.77 20.35
N VAL A 444 1.81 19.58 20.00
CA VAL A 444 2.63 19.47 18.79
C VAL A 444 4.06 19.16 19.20
N SER A 445 4.64 18.12 18.65
CA SER A 445 6.03 17.71 18.83
C SER A 445 6.75 17.72 17.48
N LEU A 446 7.85 18.43 17.42
CA LEU A 446 8.70 18.52 16.22
C LEU A 446 10.09 17.97 16.56
N SER A 447 10.60 17.08 15.71
CA SER A 447 11.99 16.62 15.77
C SER A 447 12.68 16.97 14.46
N LEU A 448 13.58 17.97 14.50
CA LEU A 448 14.27 18.44 13.30
C LEU A 448 15.58 19.19 13.64
N PRO A 449 16.73 18.75 13.11
CA PRO A 449 16.89 17.49 12.42
C PRO A 449 16.98 16.28 13.39
N ASP A 450 16.65 15.11 12.87
CA ASP A 450 17.01 13.83 13.47
C ASP A 450 18.00 13.15 12.52
N ILE A 451 19.26 13.03 12.92
CA ILE A 451 20.36 12.56 12.09
C ILE A 451 20.87 11.24 12.67
N GLY A 452 20.75 10.17 11.90
CA GLY A 452 21.32 8.88 12.19
C GLY A 452 22.51 8.59 11.29
N PHE A 453 23.62 8.19 11.86
CA PHE A 453 24.79 7.73 11.13
C PHE A 453 25.25 6.37 11.68
N SER A 454 25.34 5.38 10.83
CA SER A 454 25.83 4.06 11.24
C SER A 454 26.87 3.53 10.28
N VAL A 455 27.82 2.83 10.86
CA VAL A 455 28.84 2.08 10.15
C VAL A 455 28.67 0.62 10.52
N SER A 456 28.50 -0.22 9.51
CA SER A 456 28.44 -1.66 9.73
C SER A 456 29.74 -2.14 10.37
N THR A 457 29.68 -3.30 11.03
CA THR A 457 30.87 -3.87 11.68
C THR A 457 32.03 -3.96 10.69
N MET A 458 33.08 -3.20 10.98
CA MET A 458 34.35 -3.19 10.26
C MET A 458 35.31 -4.19 10.92
N TYR A 459 36.11 -4.85 10.13
CA TYR A 459 37.18 -5.74 10.61
C TYR A 459 38.53 -5.11 10.27
N PRO A 460 39.05 -4.20 11.12
CA PRO A 460 40.24 -3.40 10.79
C PRO A 460 41.49 -4.24 10.59
N PHE A 461 41.58 -5.36 11.29
CA PHE A 461 42.76 -6.25 11.26
C PHE A 461 42.63 -7.42 10.26
N GLN A 462 41.50 -7.53 9.56
CA GLN A 462 41.31 -8.57 8.56
C GLN A 462 42.19 -8.28 7.33
N LYS A 463 42.93 -9.26 6.84
CA LYS A 463 43.70 -9.13 5.59
C LYS A 463 42.79 -9.04 4.39
N ALA A 464 43.19 -8.31 3.34
CA ALA A 464 42.46 -8.16 2.11
C ALA A 464 42.26 -9.49 1.38
N GLU A 465 43.29 -10.34 1.38
CA GLU A 465 43.27 -11.70 0.86
C GLU A 465 43.54 -12.64 2.03
N SER A 466 42.52 -13.36 2.46
CA SER A 466 42.62 -14.33 3.55
C SER A 466 42.90 -15.70 2.98
N VAL A 467 44.14 -16.15 3.11
CA VAL A 467 44.54 -17.52 2.80
C VAL A 467 44.60 -18.35 4.12
N GLY A 468 43.76 -19.37 4.21
CA GLY A 468 43.65 -20.22 5.38
C GLY A 468 42.67 -19.73 6.44
N SER A 469 42.74 -20.29 7.65
CA SER A 469 41.86 -19.94 8.78
C SER A 469 42.16 -18.53 9.30
N LYS A 470 41.17 -17.72 9.50
CA LYS A 470 41.29 -16.36 10.04
C LYS A 470 41.85 -16.41 11.46
N LYS A 471 42.81 -15.56 11.77
CA LYS A 471 43.35 -15.38 13.14
C LYS A 471 42.30 -14.68 14.00
N TRP A 472 42.33 -14.87 15.30
CA TRP A 472 41.34 -14.32 16.23
C TRP A 472 41.22 -12.78 16.14
N TYR A 473 42.30 -12.04 15.98
CA TYR A 473 42.29 -10.58 15.84
C TYR A 473 41.73 -10.09 14.49
N GLU A 474 41.80 -10.92 13.45
CA GLU A 474 41.17 -10.61 12.15
C GLU A 474 39.64 -10.67 12.22
N GLN A 475 39.07 -11.26 13.26
CA GLN A 475 37.64 -11.38 13.52
C GLN A 475 37.14 -10.34 14.54
N LEU A 476 38.05 -9.41 14.95
CA LEU A 476 37.67 -8.26 15.77
C LEU A 476 36.88 -7.27 14.92
N GLY A 477 35.59 -7.14 15.21
CA GLY A 477 34.66 -6.24 14.53
C GLY A 477 34.37 -5.02 15.38
N ILE A 478 34.40 -3.83 14.77
CA ILE A 478 34.09 -2.55 15.39
C ILE A 478 32.97 -1.90 14.59
N GLY A 479 31.85 -1.60 15.23
CA GLY A 479 30.75 -0.86 14.64
C GLY A 479 30.61 0.56 15.21
N TYR A 480 29.82 1.37 14.57
CA TYR A 480 29.44 2.68 15.09
C TYR A 480 27.99 2.99 14.78
N ASN A 481 27.26 3.48 15.77
CA ASN A 481 25.91 4.02 15.61
C ASN A 481 25.84 5.37 16.34
N GLY A 482 25.57 6.43 15.60
CA GLY A 482 25.35 7.78 16.12
C GLY A 482 23.93 8.24 15.78
N ASN A 483 23.26 8.87 16.73
CA ASN A 483 22.00 9.56 16.50
C ASN A 483 22.03 10.92 17.19
N PHE A 484 21.84 11.97 16.41
CA PHE A 484 21.65 13.34 16.87
C PHE A 484 20.20 13.73 16.65
N ARG A 485 19.56 14.25 17.67
CA ARG A 485 18.17 14.72 17.60
C ARG A 485 18.05 16.09 18.22
N ASN A 486 17.25 16.91 17.57
CA ASN A 486 16.79 18.18 18.09
C ASN A 486 15.27 18.14 18.14
N GLN A 487 14.68 18.38 19.31
CA GLN A 487 13.26 18.25 19.55
C GLN A 487 12.72 19.48 20.28
N LEU A 488 11.49 19.84 19.90
CA LEU A 488 10.71 20.83 20.61
C LEU A 488 9.25 20.33 20.72
N ALA A 489 8.58 20.69 21.78
CA ALA A 489 7.18 20.38 22.00
C ALA A 489 6.46 21.61 22.55
N PHE A 490 5.25 21.86 22.06
CA PHE A 490 4.45 22.98 22.47
C PHE A 490 2.96 22.69 22.28
N TYR A 491 2.12 23.46 22.96
CA TYR A 491 0.69 23.44 22.73
C TYR A 491 0.32 24.47 21.65
N ASP A 492 -0.58 24.07 20.73
CA ASP A 492 -1.05 24.93 19.62
C ASP A 492 -1.58 26.28 20.12
N SER A 493 -2.31 26.27 21.25
CA SER A 493 -2.84 27.47 21.91
C SER A 493 -1.77 28.41 22.47
N ALA A 494 -0.57 27.89 22.75
CA ALA A 494 0.53 28.65 23.39
C ALA A 494 1.67 28.96 22.42
N PHE A 495 1.42 28.89 21.13
CA PHE A 495 2.44 29.12 20.12
C PHE A 495 2.98 30.54 20.14
N LYS A 496 4.21 30.69 20.61
CA LYS A 496 5.04 31.91 20.50
C LYS A 496 6.46 31.50 20.12
N LEU A 497 7.04 32.16 19.13
CA LEU A 497 8.38 31.79 18.61
C LEU A 497 9.45 31.81 19.71
N ARG A 498 9.36 32.74 20.68
CA ARG A 498 10.27 32.83 21.83
C ARG A 498 10.17 31.56 22.71
N ASN A 499 8.95 31.09 22.98
CA ASN A 499 8.73 29.92 23.82
C ASN A 499 9.26 28.64 23.14
N LEU A 500 9.28 28.60 21.81
CA LEU A 500 9.84 27.48 21.06
C LEU A 500 11.35 27.33 21.26
N ILE A 501 12.08 28.46 21.26
CA ILE A 501 13.52 28.46 21.48
C ILE A 501 13.84 28.03 22.93
N ASP A 502 12.99 28.41 23.87
CA ASP A 502 13.16 28.03 25.28
C ASP A 502 12.90 26.55 25.53
N THR A 503 11.99 25.94 24.79
CA THR A 503 11.66 24.49 24.90
C THR A 503 12.54 23.57 24.03
N LEU A 504 13.45 24.18 23.24
CA LEU A 504 14.34 23.43 22.37
C LEU A 504 15.31 22.56 23.16
N GLN A 505 15.26 21.25 22.92
CA GLN A 505 16.20 20.28 23.46
C GLN A 505 16.94 19.60 22.34
N TRP A 506 18.24 19.51 22.46
CA TRP A 506 19.04 18.71 21.55
C TRP A 506 19.94 17.74 22.31
N GLY A 507 20.27 16.66 21.65
CA GLY A 507 21.19 15.69 22.20
C GLY A 507 21.73 14.75 21.13
N ALA A 508 22.75 14.01 21.49
CA ALA A 508 23.27 12.95 20.64
C ALA A 508 23.56 11.70 21.47
N ARG A 509 23.37 10.55 20.84
CA ARG A 509 23.75 9.25 21.39
C ARG A 509 24.72 8.58 20.44
N HIS A 510 25.83 8.14 20.98
CA HIS A 510 26.87 7.40 20.28
C HIS A 510 26.95 5.99 20.88
N SER A 511 27.12 4.98 20.05
CA SER A 511 27.34 3.59 20.47
C SER A 511 28.40 2.96 19.60
N ILE A 512 29.38 2.39 20.21
CA ILE A 512 30.52 1.72 19.57
C ILE A 512 30.54 0.26 20.06
N PRO A 513 29.83 -0.65 19.36
CA PRO A 513 29.93 -2.07 19.63
C PRO A 513 31.27 -2.63 19.08
N ILE A 514 31.96 -3.34 19.91
CA ILE A 514 33.16 -4.11 19.57
C ILE A 514 32.82 -5.57 19.80
N THR A 515 32.93 -6.38 18.78
CA THR A 515 32.57 -7.80 18.80
C THR A 515 33.73 -8.64 18.33
N LEU A 516 33.92 -9.77 18.98
CA LEU A 516 34.94 -10.75 18.60
C LEU A 516 34.25 -12.09 18.31
N SER A 517 34.37 -12.57 17.09
CA SER A 517 33.83 -13.86 16.68
C SER A 517 34.93 -14.90 16.80
N LEU A 518 34.91 -15.67 17.89
CA LEU A 518 35.88 -16.74 18.09
C LEU A 518 35.48 -18.01 17.32
N PRO A 519 36.44 -18.83 16.89
CA PRO A 519 36.14 -20.16 16.36
C PRO A 519 35.34 -20.96 17.39
N PRO A 520 34.35 -21.75 16.95
CA PRO A 520 33.59 -22.58 17.87
C PRO A 520 34.52 -23.57 18.61
N ILE A 521 34.30 -23.71 19.91
CA ILE A 521 35.04 -24.64 20.79
C ILE A 521 34.31 -25.98 20.92
N LEU A 522 34.90 -26.95 21.60
CA LEU A 522 34.34 -28.31 21.83
C LEU A 522 33.90 -28.99 20.51
N GLY A 523 34.81 -29.02 19.53
CA GLY A 523 34.52 -29.66 18.24
C GLY A 523 33.45 -28.97 17.39
N GLY A 524 33.27 -27.67 17.59
CA GLY A 524 32.26 -26.88 16.84
C GLY A 524 30.93 -26.76 17.57
N ALA A 525 30.78 -27.32 18.76
CA ALA A 525 29.49 -27.37 19.45
C ALA A 525 29.12 -26.06 20.16
N VAL A 526 30.10 -25.27 20.61
CA VAL A 526 29.82 -24.03 21.37
C VAL A 526 30.47 -22.83 20.70
N VAL A 527 29.65 -21.84 20.41
CA VAL A 527 30.08 -20.54 19.87
C VAL A 527 30.28 -19.57 21.03
N VAL A 528 31.49 -19.00 21.11
CA VAL A 528 31.89 -18.02 22.13
C VAL A 528 32.02 -16.67 21.47
N SER A 529 31.31 -15.67 21.98
CA SER A 529 31.26 -14.32 21.40
C SER A 529 31.52 -13.28 22.51
N PRO A 530 32.75 -12.86 22.71
CA PRO A 530 33.06 -11.70 23.54
C PRO A 530 32.61 -10.41 22.87
N SER A 531 32.15 -9.46 23.66
CA SER A 531 31.72 -8.14 23.19
C SER A 531 32.00 -7.06 24.21
N ILE A 532 32.33 -5.87 23.72
CA ILE A 532 32.44 -4.66 24.50
C ILE A 532 31.55 -3.62 23.81
N SER A 533 30.76 -2.92 24.55
CA SER A 533 29.97 -1.80 24.02
C SER A 533 30.28 -0.55 24.82
N TYR A 534 30.64 0.50 24.13
CA TYR A 534 30.79 1.83 24.72
C TYR A 534 29.64 2.70 24.18
N SER A 535 28.93 3.36 25.09
CA SER A 535 27.84 4.28 24.75
C SER A 535 28.06 5.61 25.44
N GLN A 536 27.82 6.70 24.72
CA GLN A 536 27.92 8.06 25.22
C GLN A 536 26.68 8.85 24.79
N VAL A 537 26.18 9.71 25.68
CA VAL A 537 25.12 10.66 25.37
C VAL A 537 25.60 12.09 25.59
N TRP A 538 25.24 12.96 24.65
CA TRP A 538 25.43 14.40 24.76
C TRP A 538 24.07 15.04 25.04
N ILE A 539 24.03 15.95 25.99
CA ILE A 539 22.81 16.50 26.55
C ILE A 539 22.99 18.00 26.67
N ASN A 540 21.98 18.78 26.22
CA ASN A 540 22.06 20.24 26.20
C ASN A 540 21.58 20.92 27.49
N GLN A 541 21.07 20.16 28.43
CA GLN A 541 20.56 20.73 29.69
C GLN A 541 20.50 19.66 30.78
N LYS A 542 20.57 20.14 32.03
CA LYS A 542 20.37 19.32 33.21
C LYS A 542 19.24 19.86 34.08
N PHE A 543 18.67 19.00 34.86
CA PHE A 543 17.53 19.25 35.73
C PHE A 543 17.93 19.01 37.15
N GLN A 544 17.82 20.04 37.99
CA GLN A 544 18.05 19.92 39.41
C GLN A 544 16.76 20.14 40.16
N ARG A 545 16.33 19.11 40.88
CA ARG A 545 15.12 19.16 41.72
C ARG A 545 15.53 19.48 43.14
N THR A 546 14.84 20.46 43.73
CA THR A 546 15.07 20.88 45.11
C THR A 546 13.74 20.99 45.83
N TRP A 547 13.71 20.58 47.09
CA TRP A 547 12.52 20.72 47.90
C TRP A 547 12.34 22.16 48.33
N ASN A 548 11.17 22.74 48.10
CA ASN A 548 10.80 24.07 48.52
C ASN A 548 9.92 24.00 49.78
N ASN A 549 10.49 24.39 50.91
CA ASN A 549 9.82 24.38 52.23
C ASN A 549 8.61 25.31 52.30
N THR A 550 8.60 26.41 51.52
CA THR A 550 7.50 27.40 51.52
C THR A 550 6.31 26.89 50.73
N THR A 551 6.52 26.39 49.53
CA THR A 551 5.46 25.90 48.65
C THR A 551 5.07 24.47 48.88
N LYS A 552 5.86 23.71 49.71
CA LYS A 552 5.73 22.26 49.93
C LYS A 552 5.67 21.43 48.64
N LYS A 553 6.47 21.84 47.67
CA LYS A 553 6.60 21.18 46.32
C LYS A 553 8.07 21.07 45.92
N ILE A 554 8.28 20.21 44.92
CA ILE A 554 9.61 20.12 44.29
C ILE A 554 9.70 21.18 43.19
N ASP A 555 10.67 22.06 43.34
CA ASP A 555 11.06 23.00 42.29
C ASP A 555 12.12 22.38 41.38
N THR A 556 11.98 22.58 40.08
CA THR A 556 12.91 22.05 39.09
C THR A 556 13.64 23.21 38.40
N THR A 557 14.94 23.29 38.62
CA THR A 557 15.82 24.27 37.95
C THR A 557 16.45 23.62 36.73
N VAL A 558 16.31 24.29 35.57
CA VAL A 558 16.91 23.82 34.28
C VAL A 558 18.14 24.65 34.00
N THR A 559 19.28 24.02 33.87
CA THR A 559 20.54 24.67 33.53
C THR A 559 20.95 24.21 32.11
N LYS A 560 20.98 25.18 31.17
CA LYS A 560 21.42 24.90 29.78
C LYS A 560 22.95 24.88 29.73
N GLY A 561 23.52 23.97 28.94
CA GLY A 561 24.95 23.77 28.77
C GLY A 561 25.24 22.51 27.93
N PHE A 562 26.48 22.16 27.81
CA PHE A 562 26.90 20.90 27.19
C PHE A 562 27.30 19.90 28.28
N TYR A 563 26.58 18.84 28.35
CA TYR A 563 26.81 17.76 29.33
C TYR A 563 27.00 16.45 28.62
N MET A 564 27.73 15.55 29.24
CA MET A 564 28.00 14.20 28.72
C MET A 564 27.78 13.17 29.82
N ASP A 565 27.23 12.05 29.44
CA ASP A 565 27.20 10.85 30.23
C ASP A 565 27.65 9.65 29.39
N HIS A 566 28.25 8.65 30.00
CA HIS A 566 28.82 7.53 29.29
C HIS A 566 28.70 6.22 30.10
N GLN A 567 28.62 5.15 29.35
CA GLN A 567 28.48 3.79 29.88
C GLN A 567 29.36 2.83 29.06
N SER A 568 29.98 1.93 29.72
CA SER A 568 30.68 0.80 29.10
C SER A 568 30.09 -0.51 29.59
N SER A 569 29.90 -1.46 28.72
CA SER A 569 29.48 -2.81 29.05
C SER A 569 30.38 -3.82 28.37
N MET A 570 30.75 -4.87 29.10
CA MET A 570 31.58 -5.97 28.63
C MET A 570 30.78 -7.25 28.80
N GLY A 571 30.80 -8.13 27.81
CA GLY A 571 30.09 -9.37 27.88
C GLY A 571 30.77 -10.49 27.14
N ILE A 572 30.51 -11.72 27.57
CA ILE A 572 30.88 -12.92 26.87
C ILE A 572 29.68 -13.85 26.81
N SER A 573 29.29 -14.27 25.60
CA SER A 573 28.17 -15.18 25.40
C SER A 573 28.61 -16.54 24.89
N PHE A 574 27.97 -17.57 25.41
CA PHE A 574 28.15 -18.97 25.05
C PHE A 574 26.83 -19.48 24.47
N ASN A 575 26.84 -19.86 23.21
CA ASN A 575 25.65 -20.31 22.49
C ASN A 575 25.89 -21.73 21.94
N THR A 576 24.93 -22.61 22.13
CA THR A 576 24.94 -23.94 21.55
C THR A 576 23.58 -24.37 21.06
N ALA A 577 23.55 -25.44 20.24
CA ALA A 577 22.32 -26.04 19.78
C ALA A 577 22.40 -27.56 19.94
N LEU A 578 21.48 -28.10 20.71
CA LEU A 578 21.30 -29.53 20.93
C LEU A 578 20.14 -30.03 20.07
N TYR A 579 20.37 -31.17 19.41
CA TYR A 579 19.39 -31.74 18.49
C TYR A 579 18.99 -33.14 18.97
N GLY A 580 17.71 -33.32 19.25
CA GLY A 580 17.10 -34.61 19.49
C GLY A 580 16.20 -34.99 18.30
N THR A 581 16.34 -36.18 17.75
CA THR A 581 15.45 -36.66 16.68
C THR A 581 14.95 -38.06 17.05
N TYR A 582 13.64 -38.19 17.14
CA TYR A 582 12.99 -39.48 17.33
C TYR A 582 12.29 -39.92 16.05
N GLN A 583 12.57 -41.14 15.58
CA GLN A 583 12.03 -41.69 14.35
C GLN A 583 10.99 -42.77 14.64
N PHE A 584 9.83 -42.67 13.99
CA PHE A 584 8.74 -43.63 14.11
C PHE A 584 8.77 -44.63 12.96
N LYS A 585 8.82 -45.95 13.26
CA LYS A 585 8.95 -46.97 12.21
C LYS A 585 7.64 -47.18 11.43
N LYS A 586 6.47 -47.16 12.06
CA LYS A 586 5.17 -47.53 11.47
C LYS A 586 4.11 -46.40 11.43
N SER A 587 4.43 -45.19 11.82
CA SER A 587 3.49 -44.07 11.90
C SER A 587 3.46 -43.22 10.61
N LYS A 588 2.36 -42.45 10.39
CA LYS A 588 2.31 -41.37 9.40
C LYS A 588 3.35 -40.29 9.66
N ILE A 589 3.73 -40.12 10.92
CA ILE A 589 4.84 -39.30 11.33
C ILE A 589 6.13 -40.08 11.09
N TYR A 590 7.03 -39.54 10.28
CA TYR A 590 8.33 -40.14 10.06
C TYR A 590 9.29 -39.86 11.23
N ALA A 591 9.39 -38.61 11.62
CA ALA A 591 10.28 -38.19 12.71
C ALA A 591 9.78 -36.91 13.40
N ILE A 592 10.09 -36.80 14.69
CA ILE A 592 9.97 -35.54 15.44
C ILE A 592 11.39 -35.10 15.80
N ARG A 593 11.70 -33.85 15.52
CA ARG A 593 12.96 -33.19 15.85
C ARG A 593 12.73 -32.10 16.88
N HIS A 594 13.40 -32.21 18.00
CA HIS A 594 13.50 -31.20 19.03
C HIS A 594 14.86 -30.50 18.94
N VAL A 595 14.87 -29.19 18.92
CA VAL A 595 16.08 -28.38 18.95
C VAL A 595 16.04 -27.51 20.19
N ILE A 596 17.06 -27.64 21.02
CA ILE A 596 17.25 -26.89 22.28
C ILE A 596 18.45 -25.96 22.07
N ARG A 597 18.26 -24.66 22.29
CA ARG A 597 19.30 -23.64 22.14
C ARG A 597 19.49 -22.91 23.47
N PRO A 598 20.31 -23.43 24.37
CA PRO A 598 20.74 -22.69 25.55
C PRO A 598 21.74 -21.60 25.17
N SER A 599 21.57 -20.43 25.77
CA SER A 599 22.50 -19.31 25.69
C SER A 599 22.79 -18.80 27.09
N ILE A 600 24.06 -18.68 27.42
CA ILE A 600 24.53 -18.11 28.67
C ILE A 600 25.41 -16.92 28.34
N SER A 601 25.15 -15.77 28.99
CA SER A 601 25.95 -14.58 28.81
C SER A 601 26.38 -14.03 30.18
N LEU A 602 27.64 -13.75 30.32
CA LEU A 602 28.22 -13.04 31.46
C LEU A 602 28.42 -11.60 31.04
N ASN A 603 27.87 -10.66 31.81
CA ASN A 603 27.92 -9.24 31.50
C ASN A 603 28.43 -8.45 32.70
N TYR A 604 29.26 -7.45 32.44
CA TYR A 604 29.78 -6.53 33.44
C TYR A 604 29.67 -5.11 32.95
N GLN A 605 29.19 -4.24 33.81
CA GLN A 605 29.01 -2.79 33.53
C GLN A 605 29.49 -2.03 34.78
N PRO A 606 30.55 -1.25 34.69
CA PRO A 606 30.98 -0.38 35.74
C PRO A 606 30.03 0.79 35.95
N ASP A 607 29.96 1.34 37.12
CA ASP A 607 29.25 2.56 37.40
C ASP A 607 30.08 3.78 36.96
N LEU A 608 29.69 4.37 35.81
CA LEU A 608 30.33 5.56 35.28
C LEU A 608 29.40 6.79 35.40
N SER A 609 28.11 6.59 35.70
CA SER A 609 27.06 7.60 35.73
C SER A 609 26.64 8.01 37.15
N GLY A 610 27.05 7.31 38.18
CA GLY A 610 26.66 7.56 39.58
C GLY A 610 26.93 9.00 40.06
N LYS A 611 27.95 9.66 39.51
CA LYS A 611 28.28 11.08 39.77
C LYS A 611 27.19 12.09 39.36
N HIS A 612 26.26 11.68 38.48
CA HIS A 612 25.14 12.50 37.98
C HIS A 612 23.87 12.26 38.78
N PHE A 613 23.94 11.53 39.86
CA PHE A 613 22.80 11.25 40.72
C PHE A 613 22.91 11.97 42.06
N TYR A 614 21.80 12.51 42.54
CA TYR A 614 21.71 13.21 43.81
C TYR A 614 20.42 12.84 44.53
N THR A 615 20.38 13.09 45.84
CA THR A 615 19.21 12.81 46.69
C THR A 615 18.60 14.12 47.15
N THR A 616 17.26 14.23 47.05
CA THR A 616 16.53 15.39 47.57
C THR A 616 15.24 14.94 48.26
N GLN A 617 14.75 15.75 49.16
CA GLN A 617 13.46 15.55 49.81
C GLN A 617 12.33 15.69 48.78
N VAL A 618 11.26 14.88 48.88
CA VAL A 618 10.15 14.87 47.92
C VAL A 618 8.79 15.09 48.51
N ASP A 619 8.64 14.98 49.86
CA ASP A 619 7.39 15.20 50.54
C ASP A 619 7.57 15.91 51.88
N THR A 620 6.46 16.22 52.53
CA THR A 620 6.42 16.88 53.84
C THR A 620 6.84 16.00 55.03
N SER A 621 6.93 14.69 54.81
CA SER A 621 7.37 13.72 55.81
C SER A 621 8.89 13.61 55.95
N GLY A 622 9.65 14.31 55.12
CA GLY A 622 11.10 14.21 55.03
C GLY A 622 11.58 13.03 54.16
N TYR A 623 10.68 12.32 53.49
CA TYR A 623 11.08 11.24 52.58
C TYR A 623 11.95 11.79 51.44
N THR A 624 13.06 11.12 51.19
CA THR A 624 14.02 11.51 50.17
C THR A 624 13.98 10.51 49.00
N ALA A 625 14.10 11.03 47.76
CA ALA A 625 14.24 10.23 46.55
C ALA A 625 15.53 10.63 45.82
N ARG A 626 16.05 9.68 45.06
CA ARG A 626 17.23 9.84 44.28
C ARG A 626 16.88 10.13 42.80
N PHE A 627 17.50 11.16 42.25
CA PHE A 627 17.23 11.65 40.89
C PHE A 627 18.50 11.75 40.09
N SER A 628 18.38 11.55 38.77
CA SER A 628 19.43 11.89 37.81
C SER A 628 19.34 13.36 37.41
N GLU A 629 20.46 14.05 37.30
CA GLU A 629 20.55 15.39 36.68
C GLU A 629 20.01 15.43 35.24
N PHE A 630 19.91 14.29 34.55
CA PHE A 630 19.44 14.19 33.17
C PHE A 630 18.01 13.66 33.02
N GLU A 631 17.31 13.43 34.11
CA GLU A 631 15.93 13.00 34.09
C GLU A 631 15.00 14.12 33.62
N GLY A 632 14.42 13.97 32.41
CA GLY A 632 13.65 15.00 31.70
C GLY A 632 14.36 15.57 30.47
N ALA A 633 15.62 15.24 30.25
CA ALA A 633 16.33 15.57 29.03
C ALA A 633 15.89 14.68 27.86
N LEU A 634 16.11 15.13 26.64
CA LEU A 634 15.77 14.42 25.40
C LEU A 634 16.41 13.02 25.33
N TYR A 635 17.66 12.90 25.70
CA TYR A 635 18.33 11.65 26.02
C TYR A 635 18.60 11.65 27.51
N THR A 636 17.92 10.78 28.22
CA THR A 636 18.23 10.52 29.61
C THR A 636 19.64 9.94 29.70
N GLY A 637 20.39 10.29 30.74
CA GLY A 637 21.67 9.66 31.04
C GLY A 637 21.50 8.15 31.28
N PHE A 638 22.58 7.51 31.62
CA PHE A 638 22.58 6.10 32.00
C PHE A 638 22.22 5.94 33.48
N GLY A 639 21.83 4.71 33.86
CA GLY A 639 21.51 4.39 35.24
C GLY A 639 22.78 4.37 36.13
N GLU A 640 22.60 4.64 37.41
CA GLU A 640 23.65 4.52 38.41
C GLU A 640 23.85 3.06 38.85
N GLY A 641 24.98 2.78 39.42
CA GLY A 641 25.37 1.49 39.99
C GLY A 641 26.08 0.56 39.00
N ARG A 642 26.95 -0.24 39.56
CA ARG A 642 27.64 -1.29 38.83
C ARG A 642 26.70 -2.49 38.62
N TYR A 643 26.74 -3.07 37.46
CA TYR A 643 26.05 -4.31 37.17
C TYR A 643 27.06 -5.38 36.80
N GLY A 644 26.93 -6.54 37.39
CA GLY A 644 27.66 -7.73 36.98
C GLY A 644 26.76 -8.94 37.13
N GLY A 645 26.53 -9.64 36.02
CA GLY A 645 25.50 -10.67 36.06
C GLY A 645 25.67 -11.73 34.99
N MET A 646 24.93 -12.78 35.18
CA MET A 646 24.75 -13.89 34.24
C MET A 646 23.34 -13.87 33.71
N SER A 647 23.17 -13.84 32.39
CA SER A 647 21.91 -14.05 31.73
C SER A 647 21.81 -15.45 31.18
N PHE A 648 20.66 -16.08 31.36
CA PHE A 648 20.38 -17.42 30.84
C PHE A 648 19.14 -17.35 29.95
N GLN A 649 19.21 -17.90 28.77
CA GLN A 649 18.11 -18.06 27.84
C GLN A 649 18.06 -19.49 27.34
N LEU A 650 16.86 -20.04 27.31
CA LEU A 650 16.57 -21.33 26.72
C LEU A 650 15.51 -21.16 25.63
N ASP A 651 15.88 -21.43 24.40
CA ASP A 651 14.98 -21.44 23.24
C ASP A 651 14.81 -22.86 22.73
N ASN A 652 13.59 -23.27 22.45
CA ASN A 652 13.26 -24.61 21.97
C ASN A 652 12.35 -24.51 20.76
N ASN A 653 12.51 -25.41 19.79
CA ASN A 653 11.54 -25.62 18.75
C ASN A 653 11.27 -27.11 18.51
N LEU A 654 10.09 -27.41 17.98
CA LEU A 654 9.64 -28.78 17.71
C LEU A 654 9.12 -28.89 16.29
N GLU A 655 9.78 -29.70 15.49
CA GLU A 655 9.46 -29.94 14.08
C GLU A 655 9.05 -31.40 13.87
N MET A 656 8.16 -31.66 12.94
CA MET A 656 7.68 -32.97 12.56
C MET A 656 7.86 -33.19 11.05
N LYS A 657 8.28 -34.40 10.67
CA LYS A 657 8.28 -34.85 9.27
C LYS A 657 7.19 -35.89 9.07
N LEU A 658 6.34 -35.65 8.06
CA LEU A 658 5.33 -36.63 7.64
C LEU A 658 5.81 -37.45 6.45
N ARG A 659 5.43 -38.72 6.42
CA ARG A 659 5.64 -39.58 5.26
C ARG A 659 4.72 -39.16 4.11
N PRO A 660 5.19 -39.18 2.87
CA PRO A 660 4.33 -38.92 1.72
C PRO A 660 3.22 -39.96 1.65
N LYS A 661 2.01 -39.53 1.25
CA LYS A 661 0.96 -40.48 0.90
C LYS A 661 1.45 -41.24 -0.33
N LYS A 662 1.44 -42.60 -0.31
CA LYS A 662 1.68 -43.41 -1.50
C LYS A 662 0.66 -43.02 -2.55
N SER A 663 1.06 -42.33 -3.61
CA SER A 663 0.24 -42.23 -4.81
C SER A 663 0.23 -43.58 -5.50
N LYS A 664 -0.94 -44.02 -5.98
CA LYS A 664 -1.12 -45.33 -6.65
C LYS A 664 -0.46 -45.39 -8.04
N GLU A 665 0.16 -44.33 -8.51
CA GLU A 665 0.78 -44.23 -9.83
C GLU A 665 2.12 -43.50 -9.75
N SER A 666 3.19 -44.24 -9.50
CA SER A 666 4.52 -43.94 -10.01
C SER A 666 5.41 -45.17 -9.92
N THR A 667 5.40 -45.94 -10.98
CA THR A 667 6.45 -46.87 -11.38
C THR A 667 7.59 -46.02 -11.98
N ASP A 668 8.27 -45.22 -11.20
CA ASP A 668 9.52 -44.58 -11.64
C ASP A 668 10.66 -45.02 -10.76
N THR A 669 11.51 -45.78 -11.41
CA THR A 669 12.78 -46.34 -10.94
C THR A 669 13.92 -45.30 -10.89
N THR A 670 13.63 -44.04 -10.70
CA THR A 670 14.65 -43.02 -10.44
C THR A 670 14.79 -42.84 -8.94
N GLY A 671 15.98 -43.08 -8.43
CA GLY A 671 16.34 -43.09 -6.99
C GLY A 671 16.23 -41.75 -6.27
N GLU A 672 15.14 -40.97 -6.48
CA GLU A 672 14.87 -39.76 -5.72
C GLU A 672 14.42 -40.10 -4.31
N LYS A 673 15.09 -39.44 -3.35
CA LYS A 673 14.75 -39.52 -1.93
C LYS A 673 13.30 -39.09 -1.71
N PRO A 674 12.50 -39.86 -0.93
CA PRO A 674 11.11 -39.53 -0.69
C PRO A 674 10.99 -38.13 -0.10
N ASP A 675 10.15 -37.30 -0.72
CA ASP A 675 9.89 -35.93 -0.29
C ASP A 675 9.02 -35.92 0.98
N TYR A 676 9.66 -35.74 2.13
CA TYR A 676 9.01 -35.66 3.43
C TYR A 676 8.45 -34.26 3.68
N LYS A 677 7.14 -34.17 3.89
CA LYS A 677 6.53 -32.88 4.27
C LYS A 677 6.96 -32.50 5.69
N LYS A 678 7.68 -31.37 5.82
CA LYS A 678 8.04 -30.78 7.11
C LYS A 678 6.87 -29.92 7.63
N ILE A 679 6.53 -30.11 8.90
CA ILE A 679 5.54 -29.31 9.62
C ILE A 679 6.21 -28.84 10.91
N ARG A 680 6.12 -27.57 11.22
CA ARG A 680 6.51 -27.03 12.50
C ARG A 680 5.35 -27.23 13.47
N LEU A 681 5.60 -27.92 14.58
CA LEU A 681 4.61 -28.12 15.65
C LEU A 681 4.62 -26.94 16.61
N ILE A 682 5.80 -26.52 17.00
CA ILE A 682 6.04 -25.37 17.87
C ILE A 682 7.21 -24.60 17.28
N ASP A 683 6.96 -23.36 16.87
CA ASP A 683 7.98 -22.51 16.27
C ASP A 683 9.02 -22.05 17.30
N GLY A 684 8.59 -21.89 18.56
CA GLY A 684 9.47 -21.55 19.64
C GLY A 684 8.78 -21.50 20.99
N TYR A 685 9.45 -21.99 22.02
CA TYR A 685 9.06 -21.81 23.42
C TYR A 685 10.31 -21.79 24.27
N GLY A 686 10.24 -21.04 25.34
CA GLY A 686 11.39 -20.93 26.20
C GLY A 686 11.24 -19.88 27.29
N PHE A 687 12.35 -19.62 27.94
CA PHE A 687 12.41 -18.56 28.94
C PHE A 687 13.78 -17.90 28.97
N SER A 688 13.80 -16.69 29.53
CA SER A 688 15.04 -15.98 29.84
C SER A 688 14.96 -15.41 31.27
N THR A 689 16.09 -15.34 31.92
CA THR A 689 16.29 -14.71 33.22
C THR A 689 17.71 -14.22 33.37
N SER A 690 17.97 -13.39 34.35
CA SER A 690 19.32 -12.94 34.67
C SER A 690 19.55 -12.93 36.19
N TYR A 691 20.77 -13.12 36.60
CA TYR A 691 21.22 -13.05 37.98
C TYR A 691 22.24 -11.91 38.12
N ASN A 692 21.94 -10.92 38.95
CA ASN A 692 22.86 -9.81 39.25
C ASN A 692 23.67 -10.10 40.51
N PHE A 693 24.97 -10.23 40.35
CA PHE A 693 25.89 -10.56 41.45
C PHE A 693 26.05 -9.38 42.40
N PHE A 694 25.91 -8.16 41.95
CA PHE A 694 26.13 -6.93 42.69
C PHE A 694 24.86 -6.32 43.32
N ALA A 695 23.68 -6.84 43.00
CA ALA A 695 22.48 -6.37 43.65
C ALA A 695 22.48 -6.74 45.15
N ASP A 696 22.04 -5.85 46.02
CA ASP A 696 21.94 -6.11 47.46
C ASP A 696 20.83 -7.10 47.82
N SER A 697 19.75 -7.04 47.06
CA SER A 697 18.56 -7.92 47.22
C SER A 697 17.97 -8.31 45.86
N MET A 698 17.17 -9.35 45.82
CA MET A 698 16.44 -9.79 44.59
C MET A 698 17.35 -9.99 43.41
N LYS A 699 18.43 -10.72 43.62
CA LYS A 699 19.51 -10.92 42.61
C LYS A 699 19.03 -11.61 41.34
N LEU A 700 18.01 -12.48 41.43
CA LEU A 700 17.46 -13.20 40.29
C LEU A 700 16.31 -12.41 39.67
N ALA A 701 16.45 -12.03 38.42
CA ALA A 701 15.35 -11.34 37.68
C ALA A 701 14.16 -12.28 37.45
N PRO A 702 12.95 -11.74 37.32
CA PRO A 702 11.81 -12.53 36.92
C PRO A 702 12.04 -13.27 35.60
N PHE A 703 11.48 -14.48 35.52
CA PHE A 703 11.56 -15.29 34.31
C PHE A 703 10.60 -14.73 33.27
N GLN A 704 11.12 -14.41 32.09
CA GLN A 704 10.36 -14.05 30.93
C GLN A 704 10.13 -15.30 30.09
N MET A 705 8.90 -15.79 30.06
CA MET A 705 8.52 -16.99 29.32
C MET A 705 7.81 -16.61 28.02
N TYR A 706 8.04 -17.35 26.97
CA TYR A 706 7.33 -17.17 25.71
C TYR A 706 6.99 -18.51 25.07
N PHE A 707 5.94 -18.48 24.26
CA PHE A 707 5.47 -19.58 23.44
C PHE A 707 4.95 -19.01 22.12
N ARG A 708 5.31 -19.60 21.00
CA ARG A 708 4.80 -19.25 19.68
C ARG A 708 4.69 -20.47 18.80
N THR A 709 3.57 -20.55 18.07
CA THR A 709 3.35 -21.61 17.08
C THR A 709 2.40 -21.14 16.00
N ASN A 710 2.60 -21.66 14.80
CA ASN A 710 1.69 -21.51 13.67
C ASN A 710 1.13 -22.89 13.31
N LEU A 711 -0.10 -23.14 13.74
CA LEU A 711 -0.77 -24.40 13.48
C LEU A 711 -1.42 -24.36 12.09
N PHE A 712 -1.05 -25.34 11.25
CA PHE A 712 -1.60 -25.55 9.91
C PHE A 712 -1.43 -24.37 8.95
N ASP A 713 -0.47 -23.48 9.20
CA ASP A 713 -0.24 -22.22 8.48
C ASP A 713 -1.46 -21.26 8.48
N LYS A 714 -2.37 -21.46 9.45
CA LYS A 714 -3.62 -20.68 9.54
C LYS A 714 -3.89 -20.10 10.92
N ILE A 715 -3.39 -20.72 11.98
CA ILE A 715 -3.65 -20.31 13.34
C ILE A 715 -2.32 -19.96 14.00
N ASN A 716 -2.11 -18.67 14.23
CA ASN A 716 -0.94 -18.18 14.95
C ASN A 716 -1.30 -18.02 16.42
N ILE A 717 -0.53 -18.65 17.30
CA ILE A 717 -0.64 -18.52 18.74
C ILE A 717 0.67 -17.98 19.26
N SER A 718 0.61 -16.90 20.03
CA SER A 718 1.75 -16.41 20.80
C SER A 718 1.32 -16.15 22.25
N ALA A 719 2.15 -16.56 23.17
CA ALA A 719 1.95 -16.32 24.60
C ALA A 719 3.24 -15.83 25.22
N ASN A 720 3.13 -14.88 26.15
CA ASN A 720 4.22 -14.39 26.98
C ASN A 720 3.76 -14.36 28.42
N ALA A 721 4.66 -14.63 29.35
CA ALA A 721 4.38 -14.55 30.75
C ALA A 721 5.64 -14.15 31.54
N THR A 722 5.44 -13.36 32.59
CA THR A 722 6.48 -13.00 33.54
C THR A 722 6.22 -13.72 34.85
N MET A 723 7.20 -14.47 35.32
CA MET A 723 7.14 -15.19 36.58
C MET A 723 8.13 -14.61 37.57
N ASP A 724 7.63 -14.09 38.70
CA ASP A 724 8.43 -13.62 39.82
C ASP A 724 8.84 -14.82 40.68
N PRO A 725 10.17 -15.06 40.87
CA PRO A 725 10.67 -16.19 41.67
C PRO A 725 10.59 -15.97 43.17
N TYR A 726 10.11 -14.82 43.65
CA TYR A 726 10.20 -14.44 45.04
C TYR A 726 8.87 -14.63 45.78
N GLN A 727 9.00 -14.82 47.10
CA GLN A 727 7.86 -14.76 48.05
C GLN A 727 7.45 -13.31 48.24
N THR A 728 6.24 -13.11 48.77
CA THR A 728 5.69 -11.79 49.08
C THR A 728 5.39 -11.64 50.56
N ASP A 729 5.53 -10.44 51.06
CA ASP A 729 5.11 -10.06 52.40
C ASP A 729 3.56 -9.91 52.50
N SER A 730 3.06 -9.62 53.70
CA SER A 730 1.63 -9.37 53.93
C SER A 730 1.07 -8.17 53.17
N ARG A 731 1.91 -7.29 52.67
CA ARG A 731 1.53 -6.10 51.83
C ARG A 731 1.69 -6.35 50.34
N GLY A 732 1.96 -7.60 49.94
CA GLY A 732 2.11 -7.97 48.55
C GLY A 732 3.45 -7.57 47.90
N ARG A 733 4.44 -7.07 48.64
CA ARG A 733 5.76 -6.71 48.13
C ARG A 733 6.64 -7.94 48.13
N SER A 734 7.38 -8.14 47.04
CA SER A 734 8.34 -9.23 46.95
C SER A 734 9.45 -9.09 47.97
N ILE A 735 9.78 -10.16 48.68
CA ILE A 735 10.83 -10.25 49.70
C ILE A 735 11.99 -11.11 49.18
N ASN A 736 13.20 -10.89 49.64
CA ASN A 736 14.41 -11.59 49.19
C ASN A 736 14.50 -13.08 49.68
N LYS A 737 13.41 -13.81 49.41
CA LYS A 737 13.29 -15.25 49.60
C LYS A 737 12.66 -15.90 48.37
N TYR A 738 13.28 -16.98 47.88
CA TYR A 738 12.72 -17.68 46.71
C TYR A 738 11.45 -18.43 47.02
N ALA A 739 10.52 -18.47 46.09
CA ALA A 739 9.23 -19.16 46.24
C ALA A 739 9.41 -20.67 46.53
N TRP A 740 10.41 -21.30 45.95
CA TRP A 740 10.76 -22.72 46.15
C TRP A 740 11.39 -23.04 47.49
N SER A 741 11.84 -22.03 48.26
CA SER A 741 12.43 -22.29 49.61
C SER A 741 11.39 -22.62 50.68
N SER A 742 10.09 -22.59 50.38
CA SER A 742 9.01 -22.90 51.32
C SER A 742 8.71 -24.41 51.52
N GLY A 743 9.56 -25.28 50.98
CA GLY A 743 9.37 -26.75 51.07
C GLY A 743 8.31 -27.33 50.14
N LYS A 744 7.50 -26.54 49.45
CA LYS A 744 6.60 -26.94 48.38
C LYS A 744 7.21 -26.49 47.08
N PHE A 745 7.14 -27.36 46.03
CA PHE A 745 7.62 -26.97 44.72
C PHE A 745 6.71 -25.91 44.11
N LYS A 746 7.09 -24.66 44.33
CA LYS A 746 6.44 -23.47 43.75
C LYS A 746 7.54 -22.74 42.95
N PRO A 747 7.56 -22.83 41.60
CA PRO A 747 8.62 -22.20 40.80
C PRO A 747 8.60 -20.67 40.90
N GLY A 748 7.49 -20.08 41.20
CA GLY A 748 7.26 -18.63 41.32
C GLY A 748 5.80 -18.26 41.14
N ARG A 749 5.55 -16.99 41.00
CA ARG A 749 4.24 -16.39 40.84
C ARG A 749 4.19 -15.71 39.44
N ILE A 750 3.22 -16.08 38.62
CA ILE A 750 3.04 -15.43 37.33
C ILE A 750 2.31 -14.10 37.56
N THR A 751 3.03 -13.01 37.36
CA THR A 751 2.58 -11.64 37.67
C THR A 751 1.86 -11.01 36.50
N THR A 752 2.32 -11.28 35.27
CA THR A 752 1.70 -10.80 34.05
C THR A 752 1.73 -11.88 32.99
N GLY A 753 0.80 -11.84 32.08
CA GLY A 753 0.83 -12.72 30.92
C GLY A 753 -0.09 -12.21 29.80
N SER A 754 0.25 -12.60 28.60
CA SER A 754 -0.58 -12.32 27.44
C SER A 754 -0.63 -13.54 26.53
N VAL A 755 -1.79 -13.78 25.96
CA VAL A 755 -2.02 -14.79 24.92
C VAL A 755 -2.69 -14.10 23.76
N SER A 756 -2.10 -14.19 22.59
CA SER A 756 -2.73 -13.75 21.35
C SER A 756 -2.91 -14.91 20.38
N LEU A 757 -4.08 -15.00 19.82
CA LEU A 757 -4.45 -15.97 18.80
C LEU A 757 -4.96 -15.20 17.60
N SER A 758 -4.39 -15.45 16.45
CA SER A 758 -4.89 -14.91 15.20
C SER A 758 -5.09 -16.02 14.17
N THR A 759 -6.19 -15.94 13.44
CA THR A 759 -6.54 -16.94 12.44
C THR A 759 -7.08 -16.26 11.19
N ASN A 760 -6.77 -16.83 10.05
CA ASN A 760 -7.28 -16.40 8.76
C ASN A 760 -7.77 -17.63 8.00
N PHE A 761 -9.08 -17.69 7.80
CA PHE A 761 -9.73 -18.71 6.98
C PHE A 761 -10.37 -18.04 5.76
N GLN A 762 -10.18 -18.65 4.62
CA GLN A 762 -10.88 -18.22 3.40
C GLN A 762 -11.21 -19.43 2.53
N SER A 763 -12.29 -19.30 1.77
CA SER A 763 -12.69 -20.28 0.76
C SER A 763 -11.76 -20.26 -0.45
N LYS A 764 -11.83 -21.28 -1.28
CA LYS A 764 -11.24 -21.24 -2.61
C LYS A 764 -11.99 -20.21 -3.47
N PRO A 765 -11.32 -19.54 -4.40
CA PRO A 765 -11.99 -18.64 -5.34
C PRO A 765 -12.96 -19.45 -6.23
N ARG A 766 -14.02 -18.78 -6.71
CA ARG A 766 -15.01 -19.38 -7.62
C ARG A 766 -14.42 -19.63 -9.00
N ASP A 767 -13.56 -18.71 -9.44
CA ASP A 767 -12.87 -18.75 -10.73
C ASP A 767 -11.37 -18.55 -10.53
N ASP A 768 -10.61 -19.64 -10.64
CA ASP A 768 -9.15 -19.62 -10.49
C ASP A 768 -8.45 -18.83 -11.60
N LYS A 769 -9.05 -18.72 -12.81
CA LYS A 769 -8.48 -17.97 -13.92
C LYS A 769 -8.56 -16.47 -13.64
N LYS A 770 -9.72 -16.00 -13.17
CA LYS A 770 -9.89 -14.59 -12.75
C LYS A 770 -8.97 -14.23 -11.59
N GLU A 771 -8.80 -15.12 -10.63
CA GLU A 771 -7.89 -14.86 -9.50
C GLU A 771 -6.43 -14.77 -9.96
N LYS A 772 -5.99 -15.66 -10.84
CA LYS A 772 -4.64 -15.59 -11.43
C LYS A 772 -4.43 -14.31 -12.24
N GLN A 773 -5.40 -13.91 -13.05
CA GLN A 773 -5.34 -12.66 -13.82
C GLN A 773 -5.27 -11.44 -12.89
N LYS A 774 -6.08 -11.41 -11.83
CA LYS A 774 -6.06 -10.35 -10.82
C LYS A 774 -4.71 -10.29 -10.10
N GLN A 775 -4.15 -11.44 -9.70
CA GLN A 775 -2.83 -11.53 -9.08
C GLN A 775 -1.73 -11.06 -10.03
N GLN A 776 -1.80 -11.42 -11.30
CA GLN A 776 -0.88 -10.95 -12.33
C GLN A 776 -0.99 -9.43 -12.53
N GLN A 777 -2.21 -8.90 -12.59
CA GLN A 777 -2.44 -7.45 -12.67
C GLN A 777 -1.91 -6.72 -11.42
N LEU A 778 -2.20 -7.23 -10.22
CA LEU A 778 -1.67 -6.68 -8.98
C LEU A 778 -0.14 -6.72 -8.92
N ASN A 779 0.48 -7.78 -9.40
CA ASN A 779 1.93 -7.91 -9.45
C ASN A 779 2.54 -7.00 -10.52
N ALA A 780 1.90 -6.88 -11.69
CA ALA A 780 2.29 -5.93 -12.73
C ALA A 780 2.17 -4.49 -12.22
N LEU A 781 1.09 -4.18 -11.51
CA LEU A 781 0.88 -2.89 -10.87
C LEU A 781 1.94 -2.61 -9.78
N LYS A 782 2.29 -3.58 -8.95
CA LYS A 782 3.37 -3.45 -7.94
C LYS A 782 4.75 -3.26 -8.58
N GLY A 783 4.94 -3.78 -9.78
CA GLY A 783 6.20 -3.70 -10.54
C GLY A 783 6.34 -2.43 -11.38
N ASP A 784 5.28 -1.65 -11.61
CA ASP A 784 5.33 -0.44 -12.44
C ASP A 784 5.37 0.84 -11.58
N PRO A 785 6.55 1.41 -11.36
CA PRO A 785 6.71 2.63 -10.59
C PRO A 785 6.15 3.87 -11.29
N THR A 786 5.66 3.75 -12.52
CA THR A 786 5.04 4.86 -13.25
C THR A 786 3.64 5.19 -12.76
N LEU A 787 3.00 4.23 -12.10
CA LEU A 787 1.62 4.33 -11.60
C LEU A 787 1.54 4.63 -10.11
N ILE A 788 2.68 4.80 -9.41
CA ILE A 788 2.74 4.90 -7.95
C ILE A 788 1.82 6.00 -7.39
N GLY A 789 1.74 7.16 -8.03
CA GLY A 789 0.90 8.26 -7.53
C GLY A 789 -0.61 8.00 -7.62
N ASP A 790 -1.06 7.46 -8.74
CA ASP A 790 -2.47 7.15 -8.96
C ASP A 790 -2.86 5.85 -8.25
N GLN A 791 -1.95 4.89 -8.20
CA GLN A 791 -2.11 3.65 -7.44
C GLN A 791 -2.14 3.89 -5.94
N GLN A 792 -1.28 4.76 -5.42
CA GLN A 792 -1.30 5.12 -4.01
C GLN A 792 -2.65 5.74 -3.64
N ARG A 793 -3.14 6.67 -4.44
CA ARG A 793 -4.48 7.27 -4.27
C ARG A 793 -5.59 6.22 -4.38
N LEU A 794 -5.51 5.34 -5.36
CA LEU A 794 -6.46 4.23 -5.49
C LEU A 794 -6.39 3.28 -4.32
N LEU A 795 -5.20 2.90 -3.88
CA LEU A 795 -5.01 2.04 -2.70
C LEU A 795 -5.51 2.73 -1.42
N ASP A 796 -5.26 4.02 -1.26
CA ASP A 796 -5.76 4.78 -0.12
C ASP A 796 -7.28 4.91 -0.19
N TYR A 797 -7.84 5.15 -1.37
CA TYR A 797 -9.28 5.16 -1.60
C TYR A 797 -9.92 3.78 -1.36
N MET A 798 -9.29 2.70 -1.85
CA MET A 798 -9.73 1.32 -1.58
C MET A 798 -9.68 0.98 -0.09
N ARG A 799 -8.67 1.43 0.63
CA ARG A 799 -8.57 1.25 2.09
C ARG A 799 -9.66 2.03 2.85
N GLN A 800 -9.98 3.23 2.38
CA GLN A 800 -11.01 4.06 2.98
C GLN A 800 -12.44 3.57 2.65
N ASN A 801 -12.61 2.92 1.51
CA ASN A 801 -13.91 2.44 1.01
C ASN A 801 -13.87 0.94 0.67
N PRO A 802 -13.58 0.06 1.62
CA PRO A 802 -13.43 -1.37 1.36
C PRO A 802 -14.69 -2.03 0.79
N SER A 803 -15.87 -1.46 1.05
CA SER A 803 -17.15 -1.94 0.54
C SER A 803 -17.37 -1.70 -0.96
N GLU A 804 -16.64 -0.77 -1.56
CA GLU A 804 -16.70 -0.50 -2.99
C GLU A 804 -15.78 -1.44 -3.81
N PHE A 805 -14.81 -2.09 -3.15
CA PHE A 805 -13.80 -2.94 -3.78
C PHE A 805 -13.84 -4.39 -3.31
N VAL A 806 -15.02 -4.88 -3.07
CA VAL A 806 -15.23 -6.24 -2.57
C VAL A 806 -14.89 -7.26 -3.65
N ASP A 807 -14.19 -8.30 -3.26
CA ASP A 807 -13.89 -9.43 -4.13
C ASP A 807 -15.01 -10.49 -4.12
N PHE A 808 -15.90 -10.42 -5.09
CA PHE A 808 -16.99 -11.39 -5.24
C PHE A 808 -16.53 -12.80 -5.68
N ASN A 809 -15.26 -12.95 -6.07
CA ASN A 809 -14.69 -14.23 -6.46
C ASN A 809 -14.40 -15.15 -5.26
N ILE A 810 -14.19 -14.58 -4.08
CA ILE A 810 -13.98 -15.31 -2.83
C ILE A 810 -15.31 -15.43 -2.08
N PRO A 811 -15.93 -16.63 -2.01
CA PRO A 811 -17.23 -16.79 -1.37
C PRO A 811 -17.28 -16.37 0.09
N TRP A 812 -16.25 -16.68 0.87
CA TRP A 812 -16.15 -16.24 2.25
C TRP A 812 -14.71 -16.16 2.75
N SER A 813 -14.48 -15.24 3.65
CA SER A 813 -13.27 -15.14 4.44
C SER A 813 -13.61 -14.78 5.87
N PHE A 814 -12.86 -15.27 6.83
CA PHE A 814 -13.02 -14.99 8.25
C PHE A 814 -11.68 -14.84 8.93
N ASN A 815 -11.49 -13.73 9.61
CA ASN A 815 -10.31 -13.42 10.42
C ASN A 815 -10.77 -13.21 11.85
N LEU A 816 -10.10 -13.87 12.78
CA LEU A 816 -10.30 -13.66 14.19
C LEU A 816 -8.94 -13.37 14.84
N SER A 817 -8.87 -12.30 15.61
CA SER A 817 -7.74 -11.98 16.46
C SER A 817 -8.24 -11.83 17.90
N TYR A 818 -7.89 -12.80 18.72
CA TYR A 818 -8.19 -12.81 20.15
C TYR A 818 -6.94 -12.43 20.92
N SER A 819 -7.05 -11.55 21.88
CA SER A 819 -5.97 -11.22 22.80
C SER A 819 -6.50 -11.24 24.24
N LEU A 820 -5.78 -11.96 25.06
CA LEU A 820 -5.96 -12.03 26.50
C LEU A 820 -4.71 -11.44 27.13
N TYR A 821 -4.87 -10.48 27.99
CA TYR A 821 -3.84 -9.96 28.88
C TYR A 821 -4.29 -10.14 30.32
N PHE A 822 -3.41 -10.56 31.19
CA PHE A 822 -3.69 -10.52 32.61
C PHE A 822 -2.51 -9.94 33.38
N ARG A 823 -2.83 -9.25 34.44
CA ARG A 823 -1.88 -8.79 35.46
C ARG A 823 -2.37 -9.20 36.83
N GLU A 824 -1.45 -9.51 37.69
CA GLU A 824 -1.72 -9.76 39.09
C GLU A 824 -1.59 -8.45 39.87
N GLN A 825 -2.60 -8.12 40.64
CA GLN A 825 -2.64 -6.93 41.47
C GLN A 825 -2.91 -7.35 42.90
N PHE A 826 -2.26 -6.69 43.85
CA PHE A 826 -2.57 -6.88 45.24
C PHE A 826 -3.85 -6.13 45.61
N LYS A 827 -4.78 -6.79 46.31
CA LYS A 827 -6.06 -6.21 46.66
C LYS A 827 -5.89 -5.07 47.65
N SER A 828 -6.74 -4.06 47.54
CA SER A 828 -6.73 -2.90 48.44
C SER A 828 -7.09 -3.24 49.90
N ASP A 829 -7.79 -4.35 50.12
CA ASP A 829 -8.16 -4.87 51.44
C ASP A 829 -7.03 -5.72 52.10
N TYR A 830 -5.88 -5.82 51.47
CA TYR A 830 -4.74 -6.61 51.92
C TYR A 830 -5.02 -8.12 52.05
N SER A 831 -6.11 -8.64 51.48
CA SER A 831 -6.48 -10.05 51.57
C SER A 831 -5.72 -10.99 50.67
N GLY A 832 -4.90 -10.46 49.79
CA GLY A 832 -4.07 -11.25 48.86
C GLY A 832 -4.06 -10.69 47.41
N PHE A 833 -3.64 -11.52 46.47
CA PHE A 833 -3.57 -11.16 45.07
C PHE A 833 -4.84 -11.53 44.30
N GLU A 834 -5.23 -10.67 43.38
CA GLU A 834 -6.23 -10.97 42.38
C GLU A 834 -5.63 -10.84 40.97
N LYS A 835 -6.16 -11.58 40.03
CA LYS A 835 -5.79 -11.48 38.63
C LYS A 835 -6.82 -10.66 37.88
N ILE A 836 -6.40 -9.54 37.35
CA ILE A 836 -7.21 -8.71 36.48
C ILE A 836 -6.97 -9.16 35.05
N PHE A 837 -8.02 -9.59 34.40
CA PHE A 837 -8.00 -10.02 33.03
C PHE A 837 -8.50 -8.87 32.12
N THR A 838 -7.92 -8.74 30.95
CA THR A 838 -8.42 -7.90 29.87
C THR A 838 -8.42 -8.76 28.61
N SER A 839 -9.60 -9.06 28.12
CA SER A 839 -9.73 -9.96 27.01
C SER A 839 -10.60 -9.39 25.90
N THR A 840 -10.05 -9.39 24.70
CA THR A 840 -10.65 -8.73 23.55
C THR A 840 -10.61 -9.64 22.33
N ALA A 841 -11.64 -9.54 21.51
CA ALA A 841 -11.74 -10.25 20.24
C ALA A 841 -12.06 -9.26 19.12
N ASN A 842 -11.14 -9.19 18.15
CA ASN A 842 -11.40 -8.53 16.88
C ASN A 842 -11.76 -9.58 15.85
N PHE A 843 -12.87 -9.41 15.20
CA PHE A 843 -13.29 -10.28 14.12
C PHE A 843 -13.62 -9.49 12.86
N SER A 844 -13.25 -10.03 11.73
CA SER A 844 -13.66 -9.52 10.44
C SER A 844 -13.94 -10.66 9.48
N GLY A 845 -14.91 -10.48 8.62
CA GLY A 845 -15.26 -11.51 7.67
C GLY A 845 -16.11 -10.98 6.55
N ASN A 846 -16.00 -11.69 5.42
CA ASN A 846 -16.83 -11.48 4.26
C ASN A 846 -17.54 -12.77 3.93
N PHE A 847 -18.80 -12.70 3.56
CA PHE A 847 -19.50 -13.84 3.00
C PHE A 847 -20.42 -13.41 1.87
N SER A 848 -20.46 -14.21 0.85
CA SER A 848 -21.23 -13.98 -0.35
C SER A 848 -22.52 -14.81 -0.28
N LEU A 849 -23.65 -14.14 -0.11
CA LEU A 849 -24.96 -14.80 -0.12
C LEU A 849 -25.29 -15.34 -1.52
N THR A 850 -24.95 -14.57 -2.54
CA THR A 850 -25.00 -14.97 -3.95
C THR A 850 -23.73 -14.42 -4.65
N PRO A 851 -23.43 -14.85 -5.90
CA PRO A 851 -22.30 -14.27 -6.63
C PRO A 851 -22.32 -12.76 -6.80
N LYS A 852 -23.48 -12.14 -6.59
CA LYS A 852 -23.68 -10.68 -6.76
C LYS A 852 -23.88 -9.91 -5.44
N TRP A 853 -24.01 -10.63 -4.30
CA TRP A 853 -24.20 -10.02 -2.99
C TRP A 853 -23.09 -10.42 -2.03
N MET A 854 -22.43 -9.45 -1.44
CA MET A 854 -21.40 -9.65 -0.44
C MET A 854 -21.74 -8.90 0.82
N PHE A 855 -21.61 -9.58 1.93
CA PHE A 855 -21.72 -9.03 3.28
C PHE A 855 -20.35 -9.03 3.91
N SER A 856 -19.94 -7.90 4.44
CA SER A 856 -18.70 -7.76 5.19
C SER A 856 -19.02 -7.29 6.60
N VAL A 857 -18.40 -7.90 7.56
CA VAL A 857 -18.56 -7.53 8.99
C VAL A 857 -17.19 -7.30 9.60
N ASN A 858 -17.11 -6.32 10.47
CA ASN A 858 -15.94 -6.03 11.27
C ASN A 858 -16.41 -5.60 12.66
N GLY A 859 -15.84 -6.18 13.69
CA GLY A 859 -16.26 -5.89 15.07
C GLY A 859 -15.14 -6.06 16.07
N TYR A 860 -15.26 -5.30 17.15
CA TYR A 860 -14.42 -5.39 18.33
C TYR A 860 -15.31 -5.70 19.54
N TYR A 861 -15.11 -6.87 20.10
CA TYR A 861 -15.84 -7.37 21.27
C TYR A 861 -14.93 -7.37 22.49
N ASP A 862 -15.36 -6.70 23.52
CA ASP A 862 -14.72 -6.73 24.83
C ASP A 862 -15.39 -7.84 25.65
N ILE A 863 -14.60 -8.88 25.97
CA ILE A 863 -15.13 -10.07 26.64
C ILE A 863 -15.35 -9.81 28.13
N ASP A 864 -14.56 -8.92 28.72
CA ASP A 864 -14.65 -8.62 30.16
C ASP A 864 -15.91 -7.84 30.47
N THR A 865 -16.20 -6.82 29.67
CA THR A 865 -17.45 -6.05 29.80
C THR A 865 -18.63 -6.72 29.10
N ARG A 866 -18.40 -7.84 28.40
CA ARG A 866 -19.38 -8.58 27.58
C ARG A 866 -20.12 -7.67 26.61
N SER A 867 -19.42 -6.72 26.04
CA SER A 867 -20.02 -5.70 25.21
C SER A 867 -19.32 -5.61 23.84
N LEU A 868 -20.12 -5.40 22.81
CA LEU A 868 -19.66 -5.12 21.47
C LEU A 868 -19.35 -3.61 21.38
N GLN A 869 -18.08 -3.27 21.44
CA GLN A 869 -17.62 -1.87 21.49
C GLN A 869 -17.75 -1.18 20.14
N THR A 870 -17.44 -1.91 19.08
CA THR A 870 -17.60 -1.41 17.71
C THR A 870 -18.12 -2.54 16.83
N PHE A 871 -19.01 -2.20 15.92
CA PHE A 871 -19.53 -3.12 14.92
C PHE A 871 -19.80 -2.34 13.63
N GLN A 872 -19.23 -2.80 12.57
CA GLN A 872 -19.45 -2.25 11.23
C GLN A 872 -19.90 -3.38 10.30
N MET A 873 -20.94 -3.11 9.57
CA MET A 873 -21.44 -4.00 8.54
C MET A 873 -21.46 -3.27 7.20
N SER A 874 -21.01 -3.94 6.16
CA SER A 874 -21.09 -3.47 4.79
C SER A 874 -21.83 -4.49 3.94
N ILE A 875 -22.76 -4.02 3.13
CA ILE A 875 -23.49 -4.82 2.16
C ILE A 875 -23.13 -4.26 0.78
N SER A 876 -22.56 -5.08 -0.06
CA SER A 876 -22.19 -4.72 -1.42
C SER A 876 -22.95 -5.57 -2.41
N ARG A 877 -23.51 -4.94 -3.43
CA ARG A 877 -24.19 -5.61 -4.53
C ARG A 877 -23.56 -5.23 -5.86
N GLU A 878 -23.16 -6.25 -6.58
CA GLU A 878 -22.75 -6.11 -7.95
C GLU A 878 -23.98 -6.14 -8.89
N MET A 879 -24.21 -5.05 -9.59
CA MET A 879 -25.15 -4.93 -10.68
C MET A 879 -24.41 -4.91 -12.01
N HIS A 880 -25.07 -5.00 -13.14
CA HIS A 880 -24.39 -5.12 -14.42
C HIS A 880 -23.36 -3.97 -14.64
N CYS A 881 -23.81 -2.73 -14.67
CA CYS A 881 -22.99 -1.55 -14.92
C CYS A 881 -22.72 -0.72 -13.65
N TRP A 882 -23.37 -1.05 -12.53
CA TRP A 882 -23.33 -0.31 -11.29
C TRP A 882 -22.88 -1.19 -10.13
N GLN A 883 -22.40 -0.56 -9.10
CA GLN A 883 -22.15 -1.18 -7.82
C GLN A 883 -22.85 -0.37 -6.73
N MET A 884 -23.55 -1.06 -5.86
CA MET A 884 -24.19 -0.48 -4.67
C MET A 884 -23.43 -0.92 -3.43
N SER A 885 -23.20 0.00 -2.51
CA SER A 885 -22.68 -0.32 -1.19
C SER A 885 -23.47 0.39 -0.10
N ILE A 886 -23.74 -0.34 0.99
CA ILE A 886 -24.37 0.15 2.19
C ILE A 886 -23.42 -0.11 3.33
N ASN A 887 -23.01 0.92 4.05
CA ASN A 887 -22.16 0.80 5.23
C ASN A 887 -22.94 1.26 6.44
N VAL A 888 -22.98 0.44 7.48
CA VAL A 888 -23.68 0.73 8.73
C VAL A 888 -22.75 0.49 9.92
N THR A 889 -22.61 1.47 10.77
CA THR A 889 -21.98 1.34 12.08
C THR A 889 -23.02 1.66 13.16
N PRO A 890 -23.76 0.64 13.64
CA PRO A 890 -24.86 0.86 14.58
C PRO A 890 -24.40 1.04 16.04
N ILE A 891 -23.16 0.63 16.35
CA ILE A 891 -22.61 0.58 17.71
C ILE A 891 -21.29 1.32 17.75
N GLY A 892 -21.02 1.99 18.85
CA GLY A 892 -19.84 2.79 19.10
C GLY A 892 -20.18 4.26 19.30
N PRO A 893 -19.21 5.09 19.68
CA PRO A 893 -19.42 6.52 19.91
C PRO A 893 -19.86 7.27 18.65
N TYR A 894 -19.60 6.70 17.49
CA TYR A 894 -19.85 7.29 16.19
C TYR A 894 -20.66 6.33 15.32
N ARG A 895 -21.95 6.49 15.35
CA ARG A 895 -22.87 5.70 14.56
C ARG A 895 -23.12 6.39 13.22
N TYR A 896 -23.04 5.66 12.14
CA TYR A 896 -23.33 6.20 10.82
C TYR A 896 -23.96 5.16 9.89
N PHE A 897 -24.67 5.67 8.93
CA PHE A 897 -25.21 4.96 7.78
C PHE A 897 -24.72 5.67 6.52
N ASN A 898 -24.17 4.91 5.60
CA ASN A 898 -23.77 5.42 4.29
C ASN A 898 -24.31 4.51 3.19
N PHE A 899 -24.93 5.12 2.21
CA PHE A 899 -25.42 4.45 1.02
C PHE A 899 -24.76 5.07 -0.19
N THR A 900 -24.15 4.25 -1.04
CA THR A 900 -23.46 4.68 -2.25
C THR A 900 -23.87 3.83 -3.43
N ILE A 901 -24.17 4.46 -4.56
CA ILE A 901 -24.28 3.82 -5.88
C ILE A 901 -23.29 4.51 -6.80
N ASN A 902 -22.45 3.75 -7.46
CA ASN A 902 -21.45 4.24 -8.42
C ASN A 902 -21.37 3.33 -9.64
N PRO A 903 -21.02 3.87 -10.83
CA PRO A 903 -20.70 3.06 -11.99
C PRO A 903 -19.44 2.22 -11.72
N LYS A 904 -19.38 1.03 -12.31
CA LYS A 904 -18.20 0.15 -12.19
C LYS A 904 -17.00 0.67 -12.98
N SER A 905 -17.23 1.42 -14.04
CA SER A 905 -16.17 1.95 -14.89
C SER A 905 -15.30 2.96 -14.16
N GLY A 906 -13.98 2.81 -14.28
CA GLY A 906 -13.01 3.74 -13.71
C GLY A 906 -13.15 5.16 -14.22
N ILE A 907 -13.60 5.34 -15.44
CA ILE A 907 -13.79 6.66 -16.07
C ILE A 907 -14.95 7.44 -15.44
N LEU A 908 -15.99 6.75 -14.97
CA LEU A 908 -17.22 7.35 -14.44
C LEU A 908 -17.36 7.19 -12.92
N GLN A 909 -16.32 6.77 -12.19
CA GLN A 909 -16.36 6.57 -10.73
C GLN A 909 -16.76 7.85 -9.96
N ASP A 910 -16.51 9.01 -10.53
CA ASP A 910 -16.90 10.29 -9.94
C ASP A 910 -18.41 10.57 -10.02
N LEU A 911 -19.15 9.84 -10.89
CA LEU A 911 -20.61 9.93 -10.98
C LEU A 911 -21.22 8.99 -9.94
N ARG A 912 -21.15 9.37 -8.69
CA ARG A 912 -21.72 8.59 -7.59
C ARG A 912 -22.84 9.34 -6.90
N ILE A 913 -23.82 8.58 -6.44
CA ILE A 913 -24.86 9.05 -5.53
C ILE A 913 -24.47 8.57 -4.16
N ASN A 914 -24.22 9.49 -3.26
CA ASN A 914 -23.80 9.20 -1.90
C ASN A 914 -24.76 9.87 -0.91
N ARG A 915 -25.30 9.08 0.02
CA ARG A 915 -26.11 9.57 1.14
C ARG A 915 -25.50 9.06 2.43
N THR A 916 -25.06 9.98 3.25
CA THR A 916 -24.50 9.67 4.56
C THR A 916 -25.34 10.31 5.65
N ARG A 917 -25.64 9.55 6.69
CA ARG A 917 -26.23 10.04 7.92
C ARG A 917 -25.37 9.61 9.11
N SER A 918 -24.88 10.56 9.86
CA SER A 918 -24.09 10.32 11.07
C SER A 918 -24.88 10.71 12.31
N PHE A 919 -24.77 9.89 13.34
CA PHE A 919 -25.38 10.12 14.62
C PHE A 919 -24.25 10.24 15.66
N TYR A 920 -23.90 11.45 16.01
CA TYR A 920 -22.91 11.72 17.03
C TYR A 920 -23.61 11.85 18.38
N THR A 921 -23.37 10.90 19.28
CA THR A 921 -23.72 11.06 20.69
C THR A 921 -22.52 11.68 21.39
N GLY A 922 -22.45 13.02 21.36
CA GLY A 922 -21.44 13.72 22.12
C GLY A 922 -21.66 13.50 23.62
N TYR A 923 -20.59 13.12 24.31
CA TYR A 923 -20.44 13.33 25.74
C TYR A 923 -19.52 14.52 25.94
#